data_666b8dc2a7605025e9ebaa168dedc5f1
#
_entry.id   666b8dc2a7605025e9ebaa168dedc5f1
#
_cell.length_a   1.000
_cell.length_b   1.000
_cell.length_c   1.000
_cell.angle_alpha   90.00
_cell.angle_beta   90.00
_cell.angle_gamma   90.00
#
_symmetry.space_group_name_H-M   'P 1'
#
loop_
_entity.id
_entity.type
_entity.pdbx_description
1 polymer ?
#
loop_
_entity_poly.entity_id
_entity_poly.type
_entity_poly.pdbx_seq_one_letter_code
_entity_poly.pdbx_strand_id
1 'polypeptide(L)'
;MSKGSRVVSEFDISEFVGVGTNRIAVQVIQWSDASYLEDQDMWWLSGIFREVSLTALPRTALYDVFAKPTLDRTYRNGQLSVDVTIRNFSVKAAKGRVEAELIAPDGSALPASVLAKPKLAADFSVKNENTEVVTLSADVKNALKWSAETPNLYTLLLSLKDAKGAVSQIVALKIGFRKIELKNGNFLINGEVIMLRGVNRHEFNCDLGRALTTDAMLQDIILMKRHNINAIRTSHYSNDPRFYQICDEYGLYVLAETDLETHGFCEGPQSWKGNPANDPAWEKAIVERGTRMVQSFKNHACIFCWSLGNESSYAHGKEKLASNLVKMAAAMRKIDSSRLIHYEGDQADTLTVDVLSHMYPDPKRWNDLVNGYKGKYPAIMCEYAHAMGNGPGGLETYWKTFYANKNMQGGFVWEWCDHGIRTFNDDGVEFFAYGGDFGDKPNDGNFVADGLVFPDKTPTPGLTEYKKVIAPVRMAAGKLEKGEVVVTNYYDFLTLEHLNPVWSVTENGRVVQSGTLAPLTTKPHASETVKIPFTLPAAPKPGAEYFLNLTFTLGRDTDWAPCGFEIAWGQLALPVKSPAPAHLMPAREINADEDEELIQIEANGALFQFDKLNGRLCAWEKNGVPLIVEGPQFNIWRAPTDNDRNIKAKLHANGYSCAQHRLEDVVLLTGRKNETRVKVTARLAAPVHRWGFLCEYIYNFQPDGSFRLDFSAKLQDAGLELPPLQCVGFEMTLPETVTKAAWFGLGPGEAYPDSKEAQKIGYYKLPVEALSTNYTYPQENGNRHEVRRAAFYDDKMCGILVSGAPLFDFSAHHYTAQALEEAKHPHEIEYCDELVLNLNWKSAPLGSNSCGPLPEDKLLIKPGDFKFSMNFRGFAGAELDDKTFFTMI
;
A
#
# COMPACT_ATOMS: atom_id res chain seq x y z
N MET A 1 -1.15 -5.03 -40.98
CA MET A 1 -0.54 -4.15 -39.96
C MET A 1 -1.58 -3.87 -38.90
N SER A 2 -1.21 -3.98 -37.62
CA SER A 2 -2.07 -3.62 -36.49
C SER A 2 -1.43 -2.46 -35.72
N LYS A 3 -2.24 -1.65 -35.05
CA LYS A 3 -1.84 -0.57 -34.14
C LYS A 3 -2.44 -0.85 -32.77
N GLY A 4 -1.81 -0.38 -31.71
CA GLY A 4 -2.20 -0.66 -30.33
C GLY A 4 -1.51 -1.93 -29.82
N SER A 5 -0.49 -1.74 -28.98
CA SER A 5 0.45 -2.82 -28.61
C SER A 5 -0.14 -3.81 -27.59
N ARG A 6 -1.17 -3.38 -26.80
CA ARG A 6 -1.69 -4.13 -25.63
C ARG A 6 -3.11 -4.66 -25.83
N VAL A 7 -3.59 -4.71 -27.06
CA VAL A 7 -4.85 -5.35 -27.43
C VAL A 7 -4.60 -6.43 -28.48
N VAL A 8 -5.44 -7.47 -28.46
CA VAL A 8 -5.32 -8.61 -29.39
C VAL A 8 -5.36 -8.14 -30.85
N SER A 9 -4.43 -8.64 -31.65
CA SER A 9 -4.36 -8.41 -33.11
C SER A 9 -4.62 -9.70 -33.84
N GLU A 10 -5.66 -9.74 -34.67
CA GLU A 10 -6.08 -10.94 -35.39
C GLU A 10 -5.85 -10.76 -36.89
N PHE A 11 -5.31 -11.79 -37.52
CA PHE A 11 -5.03 -11.83 -38.96
C PHE A 11 -5.54 -13.13 -39.54
N ASP A 12 -6.39 -13.08 -40.58
CA ASP A 12 -6.76 -14.24 -41.38
C ASP A 12 -5.59 -14.57 -42.33
N ILE A 13 -4.96 -15.70 -42.09
CA ILE A 13 -3.80 -16.19 -42.87
C ILE A 13 -4.15 -17.40 -43.75
N SER A 14 -5.45 -17.74 -43.91
CA SER A 14 -5.93 -18.95 -44.57
C SER A 14 -5.41 -19.10 -46.00
N GLU A 15 -5.25 -17.98 -46.72
CA GLU A 15 -4.74 -18.00 -48.11
C GLU A 15 -3.24 -18.20 -48.21
N PHE A 16 -2.51 -18.04 -47.10
CA PHE A 16 -1.04 -18.10 -47.07
C PHE A 16 -0.49 -19.40 -46.48
N VAL A 17 -1.35 -20.20 -45.84
CA VAL A 17 -0.96 -21.45 -45.16
C VAL A 17 -1.07 -22.62 -46.12
N GLY A 18 0.02 -23.41 -46.25
CA GLY A 18 0.08 -24.61 -47.01
C GLY A 18 0.32 -25.87 -46.16
N VAL A 19 0.23 -27.07 -46.84
CA VAL A 19 0.57 -28.32 -46.18
C VAL A 19 2.07 -28.40 -45.95
N GLY A 20 2.50 -28.77 -44.76
CA GLY A 20 3.90 -28.86 -44.35
C GLY A 20 4.36 -27.69 -43.50
N THR A 21 5.64 -27.34 -43.58
CA THR A 21 6.23 -26.26 -42.79
C THR A 21 5.83 -24.88 -43.29
N ASN A 22 5.27 -24.07 -42.46
CA ASN A 22 4.97 -22.68 -42.72
C ASN A 22 5.88 -21.77 -41.85
N ARG A 23 6.29 -20.61 -42.34
CA ARG A 23 7.10 -19.64 -41.63
C ARG A 23 6.29 -18.36 -41.44
N ILE A 24 6.19 -17.92 -40.19
CA ILE A 24 5.58 -16.65 -39.80
C ILE A 24 6.72 -15.70 -39.41
N ALA A 25 6.70 -14.46 -39.93
CA ALA A 25 7.57 -13.37 -39.53
C ALA A 25 6.74 -12.24 -39.00
N VAL A 26 7.10 -11.76 -37.80
CA VAL A 26 6.44 -10.61 -37.15
C VAL A 26 7.47 -9.48 -37.02
N GLN A 27 7.15 -8.32 -37.58
CA GLN A 27 7.95 -7.11 -37.42
C GLN A 27 7.30 -6.24 -36.37
N VAL A 28 8.03 -5.94 -35.30
CA VAL A 28 7.64 -4.98 -34.26
C VAL A 28 8.38 -3.67 -34.52
N ILE A 29 7.64 -2.56 -34.57
CA ILE A 29 8.21 -1.22 -34.76
C ILE A 29 8.21 -0.53 -33.40
N GLN A 30 9.40 -0.26 -32.87
CA GLN A 30 9.57 0.36 -31.54
C GLN A 30 9.02 1.79 -31.49
N TRP A 31 9.34 2.61 -32.47
CA TRP A 31 8.93 4.00 -32.55
C TRP A 31 7.97 4.22 -33.72
N SER A 32 6.74 4.56 -33.43
CA SER A 32 5.68 4.74 -34.42
C SER A 32 4.73 5.87 -33.98
N ASP A 33 3.68 6.13 -34.76
CA ASP A 33 2.59 7.04 -34.33
C ASP A 33 1.89 6.56 -33.05
N ALA A 34 1.95 5.29 -32.72
CA ALA A 34 1.44 4.77 -31.46
C ALA A 34 2.18 5.34 -30.24
N SER A 35 3.45 5.70 -30.35
CA SER A 35 4.23 6.30 -29.25
C SER A 35 3.61 7.62 -28.71
N TYR A 36 2.82 8.33 -29.53
CA TYR A 36 2.10 9.52 -29.11
C TYR A 36 0.79 9.23 -28.36
N LEU A 37 0.37 7.98 -28.30
CA LEU A 37 -0.85 7.51 -27.64
C LEU A 37 -0.57 6.50 -26.52
N GLU A 38 0.68 6.11 -26.34
CA GLU A 38 1.13 5.08 -25.38
C GLU A 38 2.30 5.64 -24.53
N ASP A 39 2.05 6.81 -23.94
CA ASP A 39 3.04 7.62 -23.21
C ASP A 39 2.95 7.36 -21.69
N GLN A 40 2.82 6.09 -21.29
CA GLN A 40 2.70 5.71 -19.89
C GLN A 40 4.04 5.90 -19.16
N ASP A 41 3.97 6.37 -17.93
CA ASP A 41 5.09 6.55 -17.01
C ASP A 41 5.55 5.18 -16.45
N MET A 42 6.43 4.51 -17.19
CA MET A 42 6.93 3.17 -16.89
C MET A 42 8.13 2.81 -17.77
N TRP A 43 8.79 1.67 -17.53
CA TRP A 43 9.77 1.13 -18.47
C TRP A 43 9.18 0.91 -19.89
N TRP A 44 9.81 1.49 -20.89
CA TRP A 44 9.43 1.32 -22.30
C TRP A 44 10.14 0.10 -22.91
N LEU A 45 9.69 -1.08 -22.54
CA LEU A 45 10.20 -2.36 -23.02
C LEU A 45 9.42 -2.79 -24.26
N SER A 46 10.07 -2.80 -25.41
CA SER A 46 9.49 -3.22 -26.69
C SER A 46 9.64 -4.73 -26.91
N GLY A 47 9.01 -5.24 -27.97
CA GLY A 47 9.06 -6.64 -28.38
C GLY A 47 7.70 -7.34 -28.34
N ILE A 48 7.70 -8.67 -28.39
CA ILE A 48 6.49 -9.50 -28.27
C ILE A 48 6.44 -10.02 -26.83
N PHE A 49 5.56 -9.47 -26.00
CA PHE A 49 5.48 -9.75 -24.57
C PHE A 49 4.22 -10.53 -24.16
N ARG A 50 3.35 -10.87 -25.12
CA ARG A 50 2.17 -11.70 -24.92
C ARG A 50 2.14 -12.87 -25.89
N GLU A 51 1.24 -13.82 -25.67
CA GLU A 51 1.12 -15.05 -26.44
C GLU A 51 0.84 -14.80 -27.94
N VAL A 52 1.51 -15.56 -28.79
CA VAL A 52 1.22 -15.67 -30.21
C VAL A 52 0.59 -17.03 -30.46
N SER A 53 -0.66 -17.06 -30.89
CA SER A 53 -1.42 -18.29 -31.09
C SER A 53 -1.89 -18.45 -32.55
N LEU A 54 -2.05 -19.70 -32.98
CA LEU A 54 -2.66 -20.05 -34.25
C LEU A 54 -3.97 -20.78 -34.00
N THR A 55 -5.08 -20.18 -34.43
CA THR A 55 -6.41 -20.73 -34.21
C THR A 55 -6.99 -21.26 -35.53
N ALA A 56 -7.32 -22.55 -35.56
CA ALA A 56 -8.04 -23.13 -36.68
C ALA A 56 -9.56 -23.12 -36.42
N LEU A 57 -10.29 -22.42 -37.27
CA LEU A 57 -11.76 -22.36 -37.19
C LEU A 57 -12.41 -23.30 -38.23
N PRO A 58 -13.57 -23.91 -37.94
CA PRO A 58 -14.37 -24.61 -38.95
C PRO A 58 -14.90 -23.60 -40.00
N ARG A 59 -15.24 -24.07 -41.18
CA ARG A 59 -15.75 -23.19 -42.25
C ARG A 59 -17.00 -22.43 -41.88
N THR A 60 -17.81 -22.96 -41.00
CA THR A 60 -18.87 -22.24 -40.31
C THR A 60 -18.55 -22.27 -38.83
N ALA A 61 -18.33 -21.11 -38.20
CA ALA A 61 -17.79 -21.02 -36.87
C ALA A 61 -18.63 -20.13 -35.95
N LEU A 62 -18.61 -20.45 -34.65
CA LEU A 62 -18.93 -19.49 -33.57
C LEU A 62 -17.79 -18.46 -33.57
N TYR A 63 -18.06 -17.26 -34.09
CA TYR A 63 -17.01 -16.26 -34.36
C TYR A 63 -16.87 -15.27 -33.20
N ASP A 64 -18.02 -14.87 -32.60
CA ASP A 64 -18.04 -14.02 -31.43
C ASP A 64 -19.22 -14.39 -30.53
N VAL A 65 -19.03 -14.23 -29.24
CA VAL A 65 -20.06 -14.47 -28.24
C VAL A 65 -20.13 -13.29 -27.29
N PHE A 66 -21.32 -12.75 -27.07
CA PHE A 66 -21.56 -11.77 -26.03
C PHE A 66 -22.60 -12.33 -25.04
N ALA A 67 -22.13 -12.86 -23.93
CA ALA A 67 -22.98 -13.28 -22.81
C ALA A 67 -23.30 -12.06 -21.93
N LYS A 68 -24.57 -11.84 -21.65
CA LYS A 68 -25.10 -10.71 -20.86
C LYS A 68 -25.85 -11.23 -19.63
N PRO A 69 -25.13 -11.85 -18.64
CA PRO A 69 -25.75 -12.26 -17.38
C PRO A 69 -26.04 -11.02 -16.52
N THR A 70 -27.29 -10.91 -16.06
CA THR A 70 -27.73 -9.85 -15.16
C THR A 70 -28.70 -10.41 -14.11
N LEU A 71 -29.23 -9.54 -13.23
CA LEU A 71 -30.19 -9.92 -12.20
C LEU A 71 -31.52 -9.17 -12.41
N ASP A 72 -32.60 -9.79 -11.97
CA ASP A 72 -33.91 -9.15 -11.92
C ASP A 72 -33.92 -7.94 -10.94
N ARG A 73 -35.05 -7.24 -10.86
CA ARG A 73 -35.21 -6.06 -9.99
C ARG A 73 -35.13 -6.40 -8.49
N THR A 74 -35.30 -7.67 -8.12
CA THR A 74 -35.19 -8.15 -6.73
C THR A 74 -33.79 -8.67 -6.39
N TYR A 75 -32.85 -8.65 -7.36
CA TYR A 75 -31.50 -9.21 -7.26
C TYR A 75 -31.45 -10.69 -6.84
N ARG A 76 -32.55 -11.44 -7.13
CA ARG A 76 -32.72 -12.84 -6.73
C ARG A 76 -32.52 -13.80 -7.88
N ASN A 77 -33.10 -13.48 -9.02
CA ASN A 77 -33.05 -14.37 -10.19
C ASN A 77 -32.09 -13.83 -11.23
N GLY A 78 -31.33 -14.72 -11.82
CA GLY A 78 -30.46 -14.42 -12.96
C GLY A 78 -31.27 -14.30 -14.24
N GLN A 79 -30.87 -13.36 -15.10
CA GLN A 79 -31.37 -13.21 -16.46
C GLN A 79 -30.20 -13.32 -17.42
N LEU A 80 -30.17 -14.26 -18.30
CA LEU A 80 -29.16 -14.49 -19.29
C LEU A 80 -29.66 -14.21 -20.68
N SER A 81 -28.95 -13.36 -21.41
CA SER A 81 -29.07 -13.22 -22.87
C SER A 81 -27.70 -13.45 -23.50
N VAL A 82 -27.63 -14.21 -24.56
CA VAL A 82 -26.36 -14.54 -25.24
C VAL A 82 -26.52 -14.25 -26.73
N ASP A 83 -25.80 -13.28 -27.24
CA ASP A 83 -25.71 -13.06 -28.67
C ASP A 83 -24.54 -13.85 -29.21
N VAL A 84 -24.80 -14.71 -30.16
CA VAL A 84 -23.81 -15.59 -30.80
C VAL A 84 -23.70 -15.20 -32.28
N THR A 85 -22.54 -14.72 -32.67
CA THR A 85 -22.20 -14.39 -34.06
C THR A 85 -21.64 -15.63 -34.75
N ILE A 86 -22.36 -16.12 -35.75
CA ILE A 86 -21.93 -17.23 -36.60
C ILE A 86 -21.34 -16.60 -37.88
N ARG A 87 -20.14 -17.03 -38.24
CA ARG A 87 -19.50 -16.62 -39.48
C ARG A 87 -19.33 -17.80 -40.42
N ASN A 88 -19.69 -17.61 -41.67
CA ASN A 88 -19.50 -18.57 -42.72
C ASN A 88 -18.35 -18.11 -43.63
N PHE A 89 -17.26 -18.85 -43.62
CA PHE A 89 -16.08 -18.61 -44.47
C PHE A 89 -16.15 -19.33 -45.82
N SER A 90 -17.26 -20.03 -46.11
CA SER A 90 -17.41 -20.77 -47.36
C SER A 90 -18.18 -19.98 -48.43
N VAL A 91 -17.92 -20.31 -49.66
CA VAL A 91 -18.66 -19.72 -50.83
C VAL A 91 -20.10 -20.23 -50.95
N LYS A 92 -20.54 -21.15 -50.10
CA LYS A 92 -21.93 -21.67 -50.05
C LYS A 92 -22.59 -21.24 -48.75
N ALA A 93 -23.90 -21.01 -48.81
CA ALA A 93 -24.70 -20.77 -47.61
C ALA A 93 -24.63 -21.95 -46.66
N ALA A 94 -24.60 -21.69 -45.39
CA ALA A 94 -24.58 -22.70 -44.33
C ALA A 94 -25.84 -22.61 -43.47
N LYS A 95 -26.37 -23.77 -43.07
CA LYS A 95 -27.49 -23.86 -42.10
C LYS A 95 -27.08 -24.79 -40.97
N GLY A 96 -27.65 -24.55 -39.82
CA GLY A 96 -27.39 -25.37 -38.65
C GLY A 96 -28.12 -24.87 -37.42
N ARG A 97 -27.61 -25.24 -36.23
CA ARG A 97 -28.20 -24.91 -34.96
C ARG A 97 -27.13 -24.59 -33.95
N VAL A 98 -27.33 -23.58 -33.14
CA VAL A 98 -26.57 -23.31 -31.93
C VAL A 98 -27.35 -23.79 -30.74
N GLU A 99 -26.72 -24.56 -29.87
CA GLU A 99 -27.28 -25.02 -28.59
C GLU A 99 -26.38 -24.52 -27.43
N ALA A 100 -27.03 -24.14 -26.33
CA ALA A 100 -26.35 -23.73 -25.10
C ALA A 100 -26.72 -24.66 -23.94
N GLU A 101 -25.72 -24.96 -23.11
CA GLU A 101 -25.89 -25.62 -21.80
C GLU A 101 -25.30 -24.73 -20.73
N LEU A 102 -25.97 -24.63 -19.60
CA LEU A 102 -25.51 -23.86 -18.45
C LEU A 102 -25.23 -24.80 -17.30
N ILE A 103 -23.97 -24.78 -16.80
CA ILE A 103 -23.48 -25.60 -15.68
C ILE A 103 -23.32 -24.70 -14.46
N ALA A 104 -23.70 -25.19 -13.29
CA ALA A 104 -23.61 -24.47 -12.02
C ALA A 104 -22.13 -24.25 -11.57
N PRO A 105 -21.86 -23.34 -10.64
CA PRO A 105 -20.49 -23.09 -10.15
C PRO A 105 -19.80 -24.31 -9.52
N ASP A 106 -20.54 -25.24 -8.97
CA ASP A 106 -20.02 -26.50 -8.40
C ASP A 106 -19.76 -27.60 -9.45
N GLY A 107 -19.94 -27.29 -10.74
CA GLY A 107 -19.79 -28.24 -11.84
C GLY A 107 -21.02 -29.13 -12.11
N SER A 108 -22.10 -29.01 -11.34
CA SER A 108 -23.30 -29.79 -11.54
C SER A 108 -24.17 -29.24 -12.68
N ALA A 109 -24.90 -30.11 -13.37
CA ALA A 109 -25.88 -29.70 -14.34
C ALA A 109 -27.02 -28.94 -13.65
N LEU A 110 -27.51 -27.85 -14.23
CA LEU A 110 -28.62 -27.11 -13.70
C LEU A 110 -29.93 -27.90 -13.91
N PRO A 111 -30.72 -28.17 -12.84
CA PRO A 111 -32.01 -28.80 -12.99
C PRO A 111 -32.96 -27.98 -13.88
N ALA A 112 -33.75 -28.62 -14.74
CA ALA A 112 -34.73 -27.93 -15.60
C ALA A 112 -35.70 -27.04 -14.78
N SER A 113 -35.98 -27.40 -13.53
CA SER A 113 -36.86 -26.63 -12.62
C SER A 113 -36.26 -25.26 -12.21
N VAL A 114 -34.96 -25.10 -12.29
CA VAL A 114 -34.24 -23.86 -12.00
C VAL A 114 -34.28 -22.91 -13.21
N LEU A 115 -34.34 -23.43 -14.43
CA LEU A 115 -34.44 -22.64 -15.65
C LEU A 115 -35.89 -22.22 -15.91
N ALA A 116 -36.10 -20.93 -16.14
CA ALA A 116 -37.37 -20.37 -16.56
C ALA A 116 -37.24 -19.75 -17.96
N LYS A 117 -38.28 -19.97 -18.78
CA LYS A 117 -38.36 -19.45 -20.16
C LYS A 117 -37.08 -19.75 -21.00
N PRO A 118 -36.54 -20.98 -20.98
CA PRO A 118 -35.28 -21.27 -21.67
C PRO A 118 -35.49 -21.21 -23.20
N LYS A 119 -34.69 -20.40 -23.88
CA LYS A 119 -34.49 -20.43 -25.33
C LYS A 119 -33.01 -20.74 -25.54
N LEU A 120 -32.61 -21.96 -25.22
CA LEU A 120 -31.21 -22.44 -25.24
C LEU A 120 -30.80 -23.06 -26.57
N ALA A 121 -31.61 -22.87 -27.60
CA ALA A 121 -31.28 -23.30 -28.95
C ALA A 121 -31.86 -22.34 -30.00
N ALA A 122 -31.14 -22.13 -31.08
CA ALA A 122 -31.57 -21.33 -32.22
C ALA A 122 -31.01 -21.90 -33.52
N ASP A 123 -31.88 -21.97 -34.55
CA ASP A 123 -31.43 -22.29 -35.89
C ASP A 123 -30.87 -21.08 -36.60
N PHE A 124 -29.91 -21.28 -37.48
CA PHE A 124 -29.28 -20.22 -38.28
C PHE A 124 -29.27 -20.59 -39.77
N SER A 125 -29.20 -19.57 -40.64
CA SER A 125 -29.04 -19.71 -42.08
C SER A 125 -28.19 -18.57 -42.62
N VAL A 126 -26.86 -18.72 -42.52
CA VAL A 126 -25.92 -17.70 -42.89
C VAL A 126 -25.51 -17.81 -44.38
N LYS A 127 -25.52 -16.69 -45.10
CA LYS A 127 -25.09 -16.62 -46.52
C LYS A 127 -23.58 -16.86 -46.64
N ASN A 128 -23.11 -17.06 -47.87
CA ASN A 128 -21.69 -17.18 -48.18
C ASN A 128 -20.90 -15.96 -47.69
N GLU A 129 -19.77 -16.17 -47.13
CA GLU A 129 -18.81 -15.13 -46.63
C GLU A 129 -19.44 -14.05 -45.75
N ASN A 130 -20.51 -14.38 -45.04
CA ASN A 130 -21.28 -13.44 -44.24
C ASN A 130 -21.36 -13.87 -42.75
N THR A 131 -21.97 -13.03 -41.94
CA THR A 131 -22.27 -13.30 -40.52
C THR A 131 -23.77 -13.29 -40.23
N GLU A 132 -24.20 -14.03 -39.25
CA GLU A 132 -25.55 -13.99 -38.68
C GLU A 132 -25.47 -14.00 -37.15
N VAL A 133 -26.32 -13.23 -36.48
CA VAL A 133 -26.40 -13.22 -35.04
C VAL A 133 -27.69 -13.93 -34.60
N VAL A 134 -27.52 -14.92 -33.74
CA VAL A 134 -28.64 -15.56 -33.06
C VAL A 134 -28.59 -15.24 -31.57
N THR A 135 -29.78 -15.06 -30.96
CA THR A 135 -29.85 -14.75 -29.53
C THR A 135 -30.48 -15.92 -28.78
N LEU A 136 -29.74 -16.42 -27.76
CA LEU A 136 -30.23 -17.42 -26.82
C LEU A 136 -30.58 -16.72 -25.50
N SER A 137 -31.45 -17.32 -24.65
CA SER A 137 -31.80 -16.71 -23.39
C SER A 137 -32.31 -17.76 -22.38
N ALA A 138 -32.12 -17.45 -21.09
CA ALA A 138 -32.73 -18.22 -19.99
C ALA A 138 -32.78 -17.34 -18.72
N ASP A 139 -33.83 -17.53 -17.92
CA ASP A 139 -33.86 -16.99 -16.55
C ASP A 139 -33.43 -18.12 -15.58
N VAL A 140 -32.60 -17.80 -14.60
CA VAL A 140 -32.09 -18.75 -13.59
C VAL A 140 -32.69 -18.37 -12.22
N LYS A 141 -33.54 -19.21 -11.66
CA LYS A 141 -34.16 -18.97 -10.35
C LYS A 141 -33.11 -19.08 -9.24
N ASN A 142 -33.09 -18.09 -8.32
CA ASN A 142 -32.15 -18.02 -7.19
C ASN A 142 -30.70 -18.19 -7.64
N ALA A 143 -30.26 -17.45 -8.65
CA ALA A 143 -28.93 -17.53 -9.19
C ALA A 143 -27.89 -17.19 -8.11
N LEU A 144 -26.82 -17.99 -8.03
CA LEU A 144 -25.63 -17.63 -7.25
C LEU A 144 -24.96 -16.41 -7.92
N LYS A 145 -24.86 -15.33 -7.14
CA LYS A 145 -24.36 -14.05 -7.64
C LYS A 145 -22.84 -14.04 -7.66
N TRP A 146 -22.28 -13.36 -8.64
CA TRP A 146 -20.87 -13.03 -8.66
C TRP A 146 -20.63 -11.70 -7.93
N SER A 147 -19.66 -11.67 -7.03
CA SER A 147 -19.08 -10.47 -6.41
C SER A 147 -17.62 -10.75 -6.07
N ALA A 148 -16.84 -9.69 -5.70
CA ALA A 148 -15.47 -9.89 -5.23
C ALA A 148 -15.36 -10.72 -3.93
N GLU A 149 -16.45 -10.80 -3.16
CA GLU A 149 -16.55 -11.59 -1.93
C GLU A 149 -17.04 -13.02 -2.18
N THR A 150 -17.84 -13.23 -3.22
CA THR A 150 -18.42 -14.52 -3.60
C THR A 150 -18.36 -14.68 -5.13
N PRO A 151 -17.19 -15.09 -5.70
CA PRO A 151 -16.99 -15.12 -7.15
C PRO A 151 -17.59 -16.35 -7.82
N ASN A 152 -18.93 -16.50 -7.73
CA ASN A 152 -19.64 -17.63 -8.32
C ASN A 152 -19.69 -17.52 -9.84
N LEU A 153 -19.06 -18.45 -10.54
CA LEU A 153 -19.01 -18.53 -12.00
C LEU A 153 -19.74 -19.75 -12.52
N TYR A 154 -20.69 -19.53 -13.41
CA TYR A 154 -21.33 -20.58 -14.21
C TYR A 154 -20.49 -20.85 -15.45
N THR A 155 -20.56 -22.09 -15.98
CA THR A 155 -19.97 -22.41 -17.28
C THR A 155 -21.07 -22.45 -18.33
N LEU A 156 -20.96 -21.60 -19.34
CA LEU A 156 -21.82 -21.58 -20.53
C LEU A 156 -21.10 -22.37 -21.64
N LEU A 157 -21.67 -23.52 -22.02
CA LEU A 157 -21.21 -24.32 -23.17
C LEU A 157 -22.09 -24.02 -24.37
N LEU A 158 -21.44 -23.62 -25.48
CA LEU A 158 -22.11 -23.38 -26.76
C LEU A 158 -21.65 -24.43 -27.76
N SER A 159 -22.59 -25.16 -28.35
CA SER A 159 -22.34 -26.15 -29.38
C SER A 159 -22.92 -25.70 -30.72
N LEU A 160 -22.05 -25.67 -31.75
CA LEU A 160 -22.42 -25.41 -33.12
C LEU A 160 -22.69 -26.75 -33.82
N LYS A 161 -23.91 -26.99 -34.32
CA LYS A 161 -24.30 -28.17 -35.07
C LYS A 161 -24.58 -27.82 -36.50
N ASP A 162 -24.15 -28.71 -37.42
CA ASP A 162 -24.47 -28.60 -38.84
C ASP A 162 -25.94 -28.99 -39.13
N ALA A 163 -26.38 -28.89 -40.37
CA ALA A 163 -27.72 -29.23 -40.79
C ALA A 163 -28.11 -30.72 -40.59
N LYS A 164 -27.12 -31.60 -40.33
CA LYS A 164 -27.33 -33.03 -40.05
C LYS A 164 -27.34 -33.32 -38.53
N GLY A 165 -27.08 -32.30 -37.70
CA GLY A 165 -27.02 -32.38 -36.23
C GLY A 165 -25.62 -32.76 -35.70
N ALA A 166 -24.61 -32.87 -36.54
CA ALA A 166 -23.26 -33.15 -36.09
C ALA A 166 -22.61 -31.89 -35.45
N VAL A 167 -21.99 -32.05 -34.28
CA VAL A 167 -21.27 -30.96 -33.59
C VAL A 167 -19.97 -30.65 -34.33
N SER A 168 -19.82 -29.41 -34.74
CA SER A 168 -18.63 -28.92 -35.47
C SER A 168 -17.71 -28.06 -34.60
N GLN A 169 -18.22 -27.42 -33.55
CA GLN A 169 -17.44 -26.58 -32.62
C GLN A 169 -18.13 -26.53 -31.26
N ILE A 170 -17.31 -26.47 -30.20
CA ILE A 170 -17.75 -26.19 -28.83
C ILE A 170 -16.94 -25.01 -28.28
N VAL A 171 -17.62 -24.06 -27.66
CA VAL A 171 -17.01 -22.93 -26.95
C VAL A 171 -17.52 -22.92 -25.52
N ALA A 172 -16.61 -22.81 -24.55
CA ALA A 172 -16.91 -22.71 -23.13
C ALA A 172 -16.54 -21.32 -22.62
N LEU A 173 -17.47 -20.69 -21.88
CA LEU A 173 -17.27 -19.39 -21.24
C LEU A 173 -17.61 -19.46 -19.76
N LYS A 174 -16.80 -18.85 -18.91
CA LYS A 174 -17.18 -18.56 -17.52
C LYS A 174 -18.00 -17.28 -17.47
N ILE A 175 -19.16 -17.30 -16.82
CA ILE A 175 -20.06 -16.16 -16.69
C ILE A 175 -20.51 -15.96 -15.26
N GLY A 176 -20.59 -14.72 -14.78
CA GLY A 176 -21.05 -14.37 -13.43
C GLY A 176 -22.34 -13.56 -13.47
N PHE A 177 -23.39 -14.02 -12.79
CA PHE A 177 -24.61 -13.23 -12.66
C PHE A 177 -24.39 -12.07 -11.71
N ARG A 178 -24.36 -10.85 -12.24
CA ARG A 178 -24.26 -9.62 -11.50
C ARG A 178 -25.00 -8.47 -12.19
N LYS A 179 -25.31 -7.43 -11.43
CA LYS A 179 -25.94 -6.22 -11.95
C LYS A 179 -25.21 -4.99 -11.44
N ILE A 180 -24.85 -4.08 -12.32
CA ILE A 180 -24.25 -2.79 -12.01
C ILE A 180 -25.31 -1.71 -12.30
N GLU A 181 -25.46 -0.75 -11.39
CA GLU A 181 -26.48 0.30 -11.49
C GLU A 181 -25.95 1.60 -10.90
N LEU A 182 -26.39 2.74 -11.44
CA LEU A 182 -26.24 4.06 -10.83
C LEU A 182 -27.51 4.41 -10.07
N LYS A 183 -27.39 4.73 -8.79
CA LYS A 183 -28.55 5.09 -7.96
C LYS A 183 -28.15 6.01 -6.81
N ASN A 184 -28.86 7.13 -6.67
CA ASN A 184 -28.66 8.11 -5.60
C ASN A 184 -27.21 8.60 -5.46
N GLY A 185 -26.53 8.81 -6.60
CA GLY A 185 -25.15 9.29 -6.64
C GLY A 185 -24.11 8.23 -6.23
N ASN A 186 -24.47 6.95 -6.26
CA ASN A 186 -23.57 5.83 -6.05
C ASN A 186 -23.69 4.84 -7.21
N PHE A 187 -22.65 4.07 -7.45
CA PHE A 187 -22.78 2.84 -8.20
C PHE A 187 -22.99 1.67 -7.24
N LEU A 188 -23.86 0.75 -7.67
CA LEU A 188 -24.21 -0.43 -6.91
C LEU A 188 -23.83 -1.68 -7.70
N ILE A 189 -23.39 -2.71 -6.99
CA ILE A 189 -23.25 -4.05 -7.52
C ILE A 189 -24.23 -4.96 -6.76
N ASN A 190 -25.08 -5.66 -7.51
CA ASN A 190 -26.13 -6.54 -6.94
C ASN A 190 -27.04 -5.85 -5.91
N GLY A 191 -27.24 -4.54 -6.04
CA GLY A 191 -28.11 -3.75 -5.17
C GLY A 191 -27.42 -3.10 -3.97
N GLU A 192 -26.14 -3.42 -3.71
CA GLU A 192 -25.36 -2.87 -2.60
C GLU A 192 -24.36 -1.83 -3.10
N VAL A 193 -24.16 -0.77 -2.30
CA VAL A 193 -23.10 0.21 -2.49
C VAL A 193 -21.80 -0.44 -2.05
N ILE A 194 -20.83 -0.58 -2.95
CA ILE A 194 -19.55 -1.21 -2.63
C ILE A 194 -18.46 -0.17 -2.36
N MET A 195 -17.47 -0.60 -1.57
CA MET A 195 -16.26 0.17 -1.31
C MET A 195 -15.05 -0.45 -2.02
N LEU A 196 -14.41 0.31 -2.91
CA LEU A 196 -13.22 -0.12 -3.65
C LEU A 196 -11.98 0.04 -2.77
N ARG A 197 -11.44 -1.08 -2.31
CA ARG A 197 -10.15 -1.21 -1.63
C ARG A 197 -9.14 -1.60 -2.67
N GLY A 198 -8.72 -0.63 -3.49
CA GLY A 198 -8.06 -0.86 -4.76
C GLY A 198 -6.58 -0.49 -4.81
N VAL A 199 -5.93 -1.03 -5.84
CA VAL A 199 -4.56 -0.67 -6.25
C VAL A 199 -4.50 -0.47 -7.76
N ASN A 200 -3.63 0.42 -8.21
CA ASN A 200 -3.22 0.49 -9.60
C ASN A 200 -2.20 -0.63 -9.86
N ARG A 201 -2.22 -1.22 -11.04
CA ARG A 201 -1.32 -2.32 -11.38
C ARG A 201 -0.82 -2.22 -12.80
N HIS A 202 0.48 -2.04 -12.95
CA HIS A 202 1.20 -2.32 -14.18
C HIS A 202 1.48 -3.81 -14.36
N GLU A 203 1.60 -4.28 -15.61
CA GLU A 203 2.11 -5.62 -15.91
C GLU A 203 3.64 -5.57 -15.85
N PHE A 204 4.21 -6.00 -14.72
CA PHE A 204 5.65 -5.99 -14.48
C PHE A 204 6.11 -7.17 -13.61
N ASN A 205 7.29 -7.69 -13.94
CA ASN A 205 8.03 -8.69 -13.17
C ASN A 205 9.53 -8.37 -13.24
N CYS A 206 10.23 -8.45 -12.13
CA CYS A 206 11.64 -8.06 -12.04
C CYS A 206 12.59 -8.88 -12.94
N ASP A 207 12.22 -10.12 -13.28
CA ASP A 207 13.02 -11.02 -14.09
C ASP A 207 12.61 -11.04 -15.57
N LEU A 208 11.35 -10.75 -15.86
CA LEU A 208 10.75 -10.93 -17.19
C LEU A 208 10.29 -9.58 -17.81
N GLY A 209 10.44 -8.48 -17.10
CA GLY A 209 9.91 -7.20 -17.52
C GLY A 209 8.40 -7.29 -17.72
N ARG A 210 7.91 -7.11 -18.94
CA ARG A 210 6.48 -7.08 -19.26
C ARG A 210 5.90 -8.42 -19.76
N ALA A 211 6.74 -9.44 -19.89
CA ALA A 211 6.33 -10.76 -20.39
C ALA A 211 5.89 -11.67 -19.24
N LEU A 212 4.69 -11.45 -18.70
CA LEU A 212 4.20 -12.14 -17.52
C LEU A 212 3.77 -13.58 -17.79
N THR A 213 4.09 -14.46 -16.85
CA THR A 213 3.51 -15.81 -16.78
C THR A 213 2.16 -15.78 -16.03
N THR A 214 1.37 -16.85 -16.22
CA THR A 214 0.12 -17.02 -15.46
C THR A 214 0.40 -17.08 -13.95
N ASP A 215 1.48 -17.75 -13.54
CA ASP A 215 1.86 -17.89 -12.12
C ASP A 215 2.23 -16.53 -11.50
N ALA A 216 2.95 -15.66 -12.23
CA ALA A 216 3.27 -14.32 -11.78
C ALA A 216 2.00 -13.47 -11.56
N MET A 217 1.03 -13.54 -12.49
CA MET A 217 -0.27 -12.88 -12.34
C MET A 217 -1.07 -13.43 -11.16
N LEU A 218 -1.06 -14.76 -10.98
CA LEU A 218 -1.75 -15.41 -9.86
C LEU A 218 -1.13 -15.04 -8.52
N GLN A 219 0.20 -14.94 -8.44
CA GLN A 219 0.91 -14.48 -7.24
C GLN A 219 0.45 -13.08 -6.81
N ASP A 220 0.36 -12.13 -7.76
CA ASP A 220 -0.18 -10.79 -7.47
C ASP A 220 -1.58 -10.86 -6.87
N ILE A 221 -2.47 -11.63 -7.50
CA ILE A 221 -3.89 -11.74 -7.07
C ILE A 221 -4.01 -12.37 -5.67
N ILE A 222 -3.28 -13.44 -5.40
CA ILE A 222 -3.27 -14.10 -4.08
C ILE A 222 -2.76 -13.13 -3.01
N LEU A 223 -1.68 -12.40 -3.31
CA LEU A 223 -1.11 -11.44 -2.38
C LEU A 223 -2.07 -10.27 -2.11
N MET A 224 -2.73 -9.75 -3.14
CA MET A 224 -3.77 -8.73 -2.99
C MET A 224 -4.93 -9.22 -2.10
N LYS A 225 -5.45 -10.42 -2.33
CA LYS A 225 -6.52 -11.02 -1.49
C LYS A 225 -6.10 -11.15 -0.03
N ARG A 226 -4.86 -11.58 0.22
CA ARG A 226 -4.27 -11.69 1.57
C ARG A 226 -4.11 -10.34 2.27
N HIS A 227 -4.11 -9.25 1.50
CA HIS A 227 -4.02 -7.89 2.03
C HIS A 227 -5.35 -7.11 1.94
N ASN A 228 -6.49 -7.80 1.89
CA ASN A 228 -7.85 -7.23 1.89
C ASN A 228 -8.18 -6.34 0.67
N ILE A 229 -7.37 -6.37 -0.38
CA ILE A 229 -7.61 -5.66 -1.63
C ILE A 229 -8.73 -6.39 -2.39
N ASN A 230 -9.72 -5.63 -2.89
CA ASN A 230 -10.88 -6.16 -3.63
C ASN A 230 -11.03 -5.57 -5.03
N ALA A 231 -10.17 -4.63 -5.43
CA ALA A 231 -10.27 -3.94 -6.71
C ALA A 231 -8.91 -3.63 -7.32
N ILE A 232 -8.86 -3.58 -8.65
CA ILE A 232 -7.66 -3.27 -9.44
C ILE A 232 -8.06 -2.29 -10.54
N ARG A 233 -7.23 -1.24 -10.76
CA ARG A 233 -7.21 -0.48 -12.00
C ARG A 233 -6.05 -0.99 -12.86
N THR A 234 -6.35 -1.39 -14.10
CA THR A 234 -5.32 -1.86 -15.03
C THR A 234 -4.61 -0.65 -15.65
N SER A 235 -3.78 0.00 -14.87
CA SER A 235 -3.03 1.20 -15.26
C SER A 235 -1.93 0.86 -16.27
N HIS A 236 -1.83 1.51 -17.42
CA HIS A 236 -2.83 2.38 -18.06
C HIS A 236 -3.17 1.79 -19.43
N TYR A 237 -3.50 0.49 -19.45
CA TYR A 237 -3.74 -0.31 -20.65
C TYR A 237 -4.44 -1.62 -20.35
N SER A 238 -4.99 -2.24 -21.38
CA SER A 238 -5.56 -3.59 -21.24
C SER A 238 -4.50 -4.61 -20.86
N ASN A 239 -4.75 -5.37 -19.78
CA ASN A 239 -3.86 -6.42 -19.30
C ASN A 239 -3.99 -7.71 -20.16
N ASP A 240 -3.15 -8.71 -19.89
CA ASP A 240 -3.22 -10.04 -20.50
C ASP A 240 -4.62 -10.65 -20.30
N PRO A 241 -5.26 -11.26 -21.31
CA PRO A 241 -6.58 -11.87 -21.16
C PRO A 241 -6.70 -12.85 -20.00
N ARG A 242 -5.63 -13.60 -19.69
CA ARG A 242 -5.60 -14.55 -18.55
C ARG A 242 -5.75 -13.86 -17.21
N PHE A 243 -5.26 -12.61 -17.08
CA PHE A 243 -5.41 -11.82 -15.86
C PHE A 243 -6.87 -11.58 -15.47
N TYR A 244 -7.71 -11.23 -16.45
CA TYR A 244 -9.15 -11.04 -16.20
C TYR A 244 -9.85 -12.35 -15.81
N GLN A 245 -9.41 -13.51 -16.35
CA GLN A 245 -9.93 -14.82 -15.95
C GLN A 245 -9.61 -15.10 -14.47
N ILE A 246 -8.35 -14.82 -14.04
CA ILE A 246 -7.95 -14.98 -12.65
C ILE A 246 -8.75 -14.02 -11.74
N CYS A 247 -8.98 -12.78 -12.16
CA CYS A 247 -9.83 -11.83 -11.42
C CYS A 247 -11.29 -12.29 -11.32
N ASP A 248 -11.82 -12.92 -12.36
CA ASP A 248 -13.18 -13.53 -12.33
C ASP A 248 -13.24 -14.65 -11.30
N GLU A 249 -12.24 -15.54 -11.24
CA GLU A 249 -12.19 -16.73 -10.39
C GLU A 249 -11.91 -16.39 -8.92
N TYR A 250 -10.98 -15.48 -8.65
CA TYR A 250 -10.58 -15.11 -7.29
C TYR A 250 -11.43 -13.98 -6.69
N GLY A 251 -12.23 -13.31 -7.49
CA GLY A 251 -13.12 -12.24 -7.05
C GLY A 251 -12.38 -10.93 -6.77
N LEU A 252 -12.10 -10.16 -7.84
CA LEU A 252 -11.58 -8.80 -7.78
C LEU A 252 -12.37 -7.93 -8.76
N TYR A 253 -12.79 -6.74 -8.34
CA TYR A 253 -13.39 -5.77 -9.24
C TYR A 253 -12.31 -5.13 -10.10
N VAL A 254 -12.55 -5.04 -11.41
CA VAL A 254 -11.58 -4.46 -12.34
C VAL A 254 -12.14 -3.22 -12.99
N LEU A 255 -11.44 -2.10 -12.86
CA LEU A 255 -11.54 -0.94 -13.70
C LEU A 255 -10.59 -1.14 -14.87
N ALA A 256 -11.13 -1.59 -16.01
CA ALA A 256 -10.33 -1.93 -17.18
C ALA A 256 -10.05 -0.67 -18.02
N GLU A 257 -8.77 -0.38 -18.27
CA GLU A 257 -8.37 0.87 -18.90
C GLU A 257 -7.91 0.68 -20.34
N THR A 258 -8.28 1.65 -21.15
CA THR A 258 -7.88 1.73 -22.56
C THR A 258 -6.39 2.11 -22.62
N ASP A 259 -5.66 1.47 -23.53
CA ASP A 259 -4.27 1.78 -23.82
C ASP A 259 -4.18 3.15 -24.54
N LEU A 260 -4.31 4.22 -23.75
CA LEU A 260 -4.30 5.60 -24.21
C LEU A 260 -3.74 6.50 -23.12
N GLU A 261 -2.61 7.13 -23.45
CA GLU A 261 -2.02 8.22 -22.68
C GLU A 261 -1.31 9.18 -23.61
N THR A 262 -1.52 10.49 -23.42
CA THR A 262 -0.91 11.55 -24.22
C THR A 262 -0.30 12.63 -23.33
N HIS A 263 0.24 12.23 -22.16
CA HIS A 263 0.71 13.13 -21.10
C HIS A 263 1.83 14.07 -21.57
N GLY A 264 2.74 13.61 -22.42
CA GLY A 264 3.81 14.44 -22.97
C GLY A 264 3.33 15.69 -23.72
N PHE A 265 2.05 15.75 -24.14
CA PHE A 265 1.44 16.96 -24.70
C PHE A 265 1.03 17.99 -23.64
N CYS A 266 1.03 17.66 -22.35
CA CYS A 266 0.71 18.61 -21.29
C CYS A 266 1.93 19.42 -20.82
N GLU A 267 3.13 19.04 -21.22
CA GLU A 267 4.37 19.63 -20.77
C GLU A 267 4.85 20.80 -21.66
N GLY A 268 5.56 21.75 -21.04
CA GLY A 268 6.23 22.86 -21.71
C GLY A 268 5.30 24.05 -22.08
N PRO A 269 5.86 25.05 -22.77
CA PRO A 269 5.19 26.33 -23.00
C PRO A 269 3.99 26.28 -23.97
N GLN A 270 3.79 25.17 -24.64
CA GLN A 270 2.67 24.94 -25.56
C GLN A 270 1.76 23.79 -25.09
N SER A 271 1.67 23.64 -23.78
CA SER A 271 0.87 22.62 -23.12
C SER A 271 -0.49 22.39 -23.81
N TRP A 272 -0.80 21.10 -24.08
CA TRP A 272 -2.01 20.62 -24.75
C TRP A 272 -2.20 21.06 -26.20
N LYS A 273 -1.29 21.83 -26.80
CA LYS A 273 -1.38 22.21 -28.20
C LYS A 273 -1.07 20.99 -29.11
N GLY A 274 -1.96 20.71 -30.02
CA GLY A 274 -1.83 19.57 -30.92
C GLY A 274 -2.10 18.21 -30.26
N ASN A 275 -2.68 18.19 -29.07
CA ASN A 275 -2.99 16.96 -28.36
C ASN A 275 -3.90 16.04 -29.20
N PRO A 276 -3.52 14.78 -29.42
CA PRO A 276 -4.29 13.78 -30.16
C PRO A 276 -5.73 13.61 -29.67
N ALA A 277 -6.00 13.81 -28.38
CA ALA A 277 -7.32 13.67 -27.80
C ALA A 277 -8.36 14.64 -28.40
N ASN A 278 -7.93 15.79 -28.93
CA ASN A 278 -8.79 16.79 -29.59
C ASN A 278 -8.64 16.87 -31.11
N ASP A 279 -7.60 16.27 -31.68
CA ASP A 279 -7.32 16.34 -33.10
C ASP A 279 -8.14 15.27 -33.87
N PRO A 280 -9.04 15.69 -34.82
CA PRO A 280 -9.85 14.75 -35.60
C PRO A 280 -9.03 13.73 -36.43
N ALA A 281 -7.77 14.00 -36.73
CA ALA A 281 -6.91 13.07 -37.45
C ALA A 281 -6.65 11.78 -36.63
N TRP A 282 -6.69 11.87 -35.31
CA TRP A 282 -6.47 10.76 -34.39
C TRP A 282 -7.75 10.05 -33.95
N GLU A 283 -8.94 10.55 -34.29
CA GLU A 283 -10.23 10.01 -33.87
C GLU A 283 -10.32 8.49 -34.04
N LYS A 284 -10.01 8.00 -35.22
CA LYS A 284 -10.11 6.58 -35.55
C LYS A 284 -9.21 5.74 -34.65
N ALA A 285 -7.96 6.15 -34.47
CA ALA A 285 -6.98 5.44 -33.67
C ALA A 285 -7.40 5.36 -32.17
N ILE A 286 -7.91 6.47 -31.63
CA ILE A 286 -8.35 6.57 -30.23
C ILE A 286 -9.62 5.74 -30.01
N VAL A 287 -10.66 5.94 -30.83
CA VAL A 287 -11.94 5.22 -30.69
C VAL A 287 -11.75 3.70 -30.88
N GLU A 288 -10.87 3.29 -31.81
CA GLU A 288 -10.58 1.87 -32.05
C GLU A 288 -9.95 1.20 -30.81
N ARG A 289 -9.06 1.88 -30.05
CA ARG A 289 -8.45 1.33 -28.84
C ARG A 289 -9.49 0.95 -27.80
N GLY A 290 -10.38 1.88 -27.43
CA GLY A 290 -11.45 1.62 -26.49
C GLY A 290 -12.44 0.56 -26.96
N THR A 291 -12.85 0.59 -28.22
CA THR A 291 -13.80 -0.40 -28.77
C THR A 291 -13.21 -1.82 -28.85
N ARG A 292 -11.94 -1.96 -29.19
CA ARG A 292 -11.22 -3.26 -29.19
C ARG A 292 -11.11 -3.82 -27.78
N MET A 293 -10.78 -2.99 -26.77
CA MET A 293 -10.76 -3.40 -25.38
C MET A 293 -12.12 -3.98 -24.95
N VAL A 294 -13.22 -3.22 -25.19
CA VAL A 294 -14.57 -3.69 -24.82
C VAL A 294 -14.91 -4.99 -25.55
N GLN A 295 -14.64 -5.10 -26.85
CA GLN A 295 -14.91 -6.32 -27.62
C GLN A 295 -14.14 -7.54 -27.07
N SER A 296 -12.87 -7.34 -26.71
CA SER A 296 -12.03 -8.44 -26.19
C SER A 296 -12.46 -8.93 -24.81
N PHE A 297 -12.94 -8.03 -23.94
CA PHE A 297 -13.14 -8.33 -22.51
C PHE A 297 -14.59 -8.25 -22.01
N LYS A 298 -15.56 -8.01 -22.89
CA LYS A 298 -17.00 -7.83 -22.56
C LYS A 298 -17.65 -8.98 -21.78
N ASN A 299 -17.06 -10.18 -21.79
CA ASN A 299 -17.62 -11.36 -21.11
C ASN A 299 -17.11 -11.54 -19.66
N HIS A 300 -16.10 -10.78 -19.21
CA HIS A 300 -15.54 -10.91 -17.87
C HIS A 300 -16.43 -10.32 -16.79
N ALA A 301 -16.74 -11.11 -15.78
CA ALA A 301 -17.57 -10.70 -14.65
C ALA A 301 -16.88 -9.66 -13.74
N CYS A 302 -15.57 -9.73 -13.62
CA CYS A 302 -14.77 -8.82 -12.76
C CYS A 302 -14.82 -7.36 -13.22
N ILE A 303 -14.94 -7.09 -14.52
CA ILE A 303 -14.91 -5.73 -15.05
C ILE A 303 -16.22 -5.01 -14.72
N PHE A 304 -16.16 -4.01 -13.85
CA PHE A 304 -17.33 -3.20 -13.48
C PHE A 304 -17.38 -1.85 -14.22
N CYS A 305 -16.24 -1.38 -14.71
CA CYS A 305 -16.10 -0.07 -15.32
C CYS A 305 -15.06 -0.12 -16.45
N TRP A 306 -15.34 0.61 -17.53
CA TRP A 306 -14.45 0.85 -18.64
C TRP A 306 -13.85 2.24 -18.52
N SER A 307 -12.52 2.37 -18.54
CA SER A 307 -11.83 3.66 -18.52
C SER A 307 -11.35 4.06 -19.91
N LEU A 308 -11.46 5.34 -20.21
CA LEU A 308 -11.09 5.90 -21.51
C LEU A 308 -9.58 6.02 -21.70
N GLY A 309 -8.79 5.89 -20.65
CA GLY A 309 -7.33 6.04 -20.67
C GLY A 309 -6.86 6.87 -19.49
N ASN A 310 -5.64 7.35 -19.56
CA ASN A 310 -4.93 8.14 -18.56
C ASN A 310 -4.45 9.46 -19.15
N GLU A 311 -4.36 10.51 -18.38
CA GLU A 311 -3.66 11.80 -18.56
C GLU A 311 -3.60 12.32 -20.02
N SER A 312 -4.75 12.31 -20.70
CA SER A 312 -4.83 12.70 -22.10
C SER A 312 -5.59 14.00 -22.33
N SER A 313 -6.39 14.47 -21.36
CA SER A 313 -7.13 15.72 -21.44
C SER A 313 -7.80 16.02 -20.11
N TYR A 314 -7.92 17.29 -19.77
CA TYR A 314 -8.64 17.72 -18.56
C TYR A 314 -9.76 18.68 -18.93
N ALA A 315 -10.92 18.52 -18.29
CA ALA A 315 -12.09 19.37 -18.44
C ALA A 315 -12.58 19.84 -17.08
N HIS A 316 -12.70 21.15 -16.88
CA HIS A 316 -13.11 21.75 -15.62
C HIS A 316 -14.31 22.71 -15.81
N GLY A 317 -15.19 22.81 -14.83
CA GLY A 317 -16.32 23.73 -14.84
C GLY A 317 -17.20 23.51 -16.07
N LYS A 318 -17.35 24.51 -16.92
CA LYS A 318 -18.17 24.44 -18.15
C LYS A 318 -17.45 23.87 -19.38
N GLU A 319 -16.20 23.51 -19.25
CA GLU A 319 -15.44 22.87 -20.33
C GLU A 319 -16.04 21.50 -20.68
N LYS A 320 -15.74 21.05 -21.88
CA LYS A 320 -16.13 19.71 -22.33
C LYS A 320 -14.89 18.85 -22.45
N LEU A 321 -15.03 17.60 -22.11
CA LEU A 321 -14.00 16.61 -22.34
C LEU A 321 -13.61 16.60 -23.84
N ALA A 322 -12.34 16.28 -24.11
CA ALA A 322 -11.78 16.21 -25.47
C ALA A 322 -12.65 15.38 -26.42
N SER A 323 -12.82 15.87 -27.64
CA SER A 323 -13.82 15.35 -28.60
C SER A 323 -13.66 13.88 -28.94
N ASN A 324 -12.44 13.37 -29.03
CA ASN A 324 -12.18 11.97 -29.38
C ASN A 324 -12.48 11.05 -28.19
N LEU A 325 -12.28 11.50 -26.94
CA LEU A 325 -12.69 10.77 -25.74
C LEU A 325 -14.21 10.67 -25.60
N VAL A 326 -14.93 11.77 -25.91
CA VAL A 326 -16.41 11.76 -25.95
C VAL A 326 -16.93 10.74 -26.98
N LYS A 327 -16.32 10.70 -28.17
CA LYS A 327 -16.70 9.74 -29.22
C LYS A 327 -16.35 8.33 -28.85
N MET A 328 -15.21 8.11 -28.19
CA MET A 328 -14.82 6.80 -27.67
C MET A 328 -15.81 6.30 -26.62
N ALA A 329 -16.17 7.13 -25.63
CA ALA A 329 -17.18 6.78 -24.62
C ALA A 329 -18.51 6.37 -25.26
N ALA A 330 -18.98 7.13 -26.26
CA ALA A 330 -20.21 6.83 -26.98
C ALA A 330 -20.12 5.49 -27.75
N ALA A 331 -18.98 5.21 -28.39
CA ALA A 331 -18.76 3.97 -29.12
C ALA A 331 -18.67 2.75 -28.19
N MET A 332 -18.02 2.88 -27.02
CA MET A 332 -17.93 1.83 -26.00
C MET A 332 -19.32 1.51 -25.43
N ARG A 333 -20.12 2.52 -25.06
CA ARG A 333 -21.51 2.32 -24.57
C ARG A 333 -22.41 1.66 -25.60
N LYS A 334 -22.17 1.88 -26.89
CA LYS A 334 -22.93 1.21 -27.96
C LYS A 334 -22.65 -0.30 -28.01
N ILE A 335 -21.46 -0.74 -27.66
CA ILE A 335 -21.10 -2.15 -27.57
C ILE A 335 -21.62 -2.74 -26.25
N ASP A 336 -21.31 -2.09 -25.13
CA ASP A 336 -21.67 -2.53 -23.80
C ASP A 336 -22.20 -1.36 -22.95
N SER A 337 -23.49 -1.36 -22.71
CA SER A 337 -24.18 -0.39 -21.86
C SER A 337 -24.39 -0.90 -20.41
N SER A 338 -23.89 -2.09 -20.08
CA SER A 338 -24.08 -2.72 -18.77
C SER A 338 -23.04 -2.34 -17.73
N ARG A 339 -21.96 -1.64 -18.14
CA ARG A 339 -20.85 -1.19 -17.30
C ARG A 339 -20.73 0.32 -17.34
N LEU A 340 -20.08 0.85 -16.29
CA LEU A 340 -19.80 2.29 -16.18
C LEU A 340 -18.67 2.72 -17.13
N ILE A 341 -18.61 4.02 -17.42
CA ILE A 341 -17.49 4.66 -18.09
C ILE A 341 -16.78 5.58 -17.09
N HIS A 342 -15.46 5.54 -17.08
CA HIS A 342 -14.58 6.32 -16.21
C HIS A 342 -13.57 7.12 -17.05
N TYR A 343 -13.17 8.26 -16.53
CA TYR A 343 -12.00 9.03 -16.94
C TYR A 343 -11.68 10.09 -15.88
N GLU A 344 -10.43 10.15 -15.40
CA GLU A 344 -10.03 11.03 -14.29
C GLU A 344 -10.01 12.51 -14.62
N GLY A 345 -9.70 12.84 -15.87
CA GLY A 345 -9.64 14.22 -16.34
C GLY A 345 -11.00 14.87 -16.61
N ASP A 346 -12.13 14.15 -16.47
CA ASP A 346 -13.47 14.72 -16.61
C ASP A 346 -13.98 15.25 -15.28
N GLN A 347 -13.65 16.49 -14.97
CA GLN A 347 -14.05 17.22 -13.78
C GLN A 347 -14.99 18.41 -14.13
N ALA A 348 -15.69 18.31 -15.25
CA ALA A 348 -16.66 19.30 -15.69
C ALA A 348 -17.91 19.31 -14.79
N ASP A 349 -18.66 20.43 -14.72
CA ASP A 349 -19.93 20.55 -14.00
C ASP A 349 -20.95 19.46 -14.41
N THR A 350 -20.83 19.00 -15.65
CA THR A 350 -21.60 17.86 -16.18
C THR A 350 -20.65 16.87 -16.81
N LEU A 351 -20.47 15.72 -16.15
CA LEU A 351 -19.59 14.69 -16.64
C LEU A 351 -20.11 14.03 -17.94
N THR A 352 -19.18 13.71 -18.83
CA THR A 352 -19.39 12.82 -19.99
C THR A 352 -19.39 11.36 -19.55
N VAL A 353 -18.59 11.06 -18.51
CA VAL A 353 -18.47 9.75 -17.88
C VAL A 353 -19.45 9.56 -16.72
N ASP A 354 -19.45 8.38 -16.12
CA ASP A 354 -20.44 8.00 -15.09
C ASP A 354 -19.94 8.19 -13.66
N VAL A 355 -18.63 8.34 -13.46
CA VAL A 355 -17.96 8.37 -12.16
C VAL A 355 -17.08 9.62 -12.07
N LEU A 356 -17.25 10.41 -10.99
CA LEU A 356 -16.31 11.47 -10.65
C LEU A 356 -15.00 10.85 -10.15
N SER A 357 -13.89 11.26 -10.72
CA SER A 357 -12.59 10.75 -10.35
C SER A 357 -11.55 11.87 -10.25
N HIS A 358 -10.47 11.60 -9.51
CA HIS A 358 -9.35 12.52 -9.37
C HIS A 358 -8.08 11.77 -8.98
N MET A 359 -6.92 12.39 -9.22
CA MET A 359 -5.60 11.94 -8.82
C MET A 359 -5.08 12.81 -7.68
N TYR A 360 -4.57 12.17 -6.63
CA TYR A 360 -3.79 12.76 -5.53
C TYR A 360 -4.35 14.01 -4.83
N PRO A 361 -5.67 14.25 -4.71
CA PRO A 361 -6.12 15.32 -3.83
C PRO A 361 -5.87 14.93 -2.38
N ASP A 362 -5.53 15.89 -1.53
CA ASP A 362 -5.58 15.65 -0.09
C ASP A 362 -7.03 15.34 0.37
N PRO A 363 -7.21 14.65 1.51
CA PRO A 363 -8.54 14.23 1.96
C PRO A 363 -9.56 15.38 2.10
N LYS A 364 -9.11 16.57 2.49
CA LYS A 364 -9.98 17.74 2.64
C LYS A 364 -10.42 18.27 1.28
N ARG A 365 -9.45 18.48 0.36
CA ARG A 365 -9.73 18.94 -1.01
C ARG A 365 -10.66 17.96 -1.73
N TRP A 366 -10.45 16.64 -1.54
CA TRP A 366 -11.32 15.62 -2.11
C TRP A 366 -12.74 15.73 -1.57
N ASN A 367 -12.90 15.89 -0.26
CA ASN A 367 -14.22 16.06 0.35
C ASN A 367 -14.93 17.32 -0.16
N ASP A 368 -14.23 18.43 -0.29
CA ASP A 368 -14.78 19.69 -0.80
C ASP A 368 -15.20 19.53 -2.28
N LEU A 369 -14.41 18.88 -3.11
CA LEU A 369 -14.72 18.60 -4.52
C LEU A 369 -15.99 17.76 -4.65
N VAL A 370 -16.06 16.60 -3.98
CA VAL A 370 -17.21 15.69 -4.05
C VAL A 370 -18.50 16.36 -3.57
N ASN A 371 -18.42 17.14 -2.50
CA ASN A 371 -19.57 17.91 -1.98
C ASN A 371 -20.03 18.98 -2.97
N GLY A 372 -19.14 19.55 -3.78
CA GLY A 372 -19.45 20.49 -4.84
C GLY A 372 -20.44 19.94 -5.87
N TYR A 373 -20.39 18.65 -6.17
CA TYR A 373 -21.34 17.97 -7.07
C TYR A 373 -22.66 17.57 -6.42
N LYS A 374 -22.86 17.90 -5.12
CA LYS A 374 -24.15 17.73 -4.39
C LYS A 374 -24.71 16.31 -4.43
N GLY A 375 -23.84 15.30 -4.43
CA GLY A 375 -24.23 13.89 -4.46
C GLY A 375 -24.80 13.40 -5.79
N LYS A 376 -24.49 14.07 -6.90
CA LYS A 376 -24.97 13.71 -8.24
C LYS A 376 -24.27 12.48 -8.80
N TYR A 377 -22.99 12.30 -8.50
CA TYR A 377 -22.13 11.26 -9.06
C TYR A 377 -21.49 10.41 -7.95
N PRO A 378 -21.25 9.12 -8.20
CA PRO A 378 -20.31 8.34 -7.37
C PRO A 378 -18.90 8.91 -7.54
N ALA A 379 -18.10 8.85 -6.49
CA ALA A 379 -16.77 9.41 -6.47
C ALA A 379 -15.73 8.39 -6.05
N ILE A 380 -14.65 8.26 -6.82
CA ILE A 380 -13.49 7.40 -6.52
C ILE A 380 -12.20 8.20 -6.71
N MET A 381 -11.14 7.83 -6.01
CA MET A 381 -9.79 8.27 -6.38
C MET A 381 -9.16 7.20 -7.27
N CYS A 382 -8.93 7.50 -8.54
CA CYS A 382 -8.26 6.54 -9.42
C CYS A 382 -6.78 6.37 -9.05
N GLU A 383 -6.18 7.41 -8.45
CA GLU A 383 -4.84 7.37 -7.89
C GLU A 383 -4.79 8.20 -6.60
N TYR A 384 -4.23 7.62 -5.53
CA TYR A 384 -3.96 8.32 -4.28
C TYR A 384 -2.83 7.63 -3.50
N ALA A 385 -2.26 8.36 -2.53
CA ALA A 385 -1.26 7.83 -1.62
C ALA A 385 -0.10 7.14 -2.36
N HIS A 386 0.66 7.96 -3.13
CA HIS A 386 1.82 7.50 -3.91
C HIS A 386 2.82 6.75 -3.03
N ALA A 387 3.04 5.46 -3.30
CA ALA A 387 3.72 4.52 -2.40
C ALA A 387 5.24 4.46 -2.62
N MET A 388 5.84 5.53 -3.14
CA MET A 388 7.25 5.57 -3.47
C MET A 388 8.13 5.47 -2.22
N GLY A 389 9.03 4.50 -2.21
CA GLY A 389 9.99 4.26 -1.14
C GLY A 389 9.34 3.97 0.21
N ASN A 390 9.82 4.64 1.28
CA ASN A 390 9.22 4.53 2.62
C ASN A 390 7.92 5.35 2.68
N GLY A 391 6.82 4.67 2.47
CA GLY A 391 5.46 5.23 2.38
C GLY A 391 4.43 4.15 1.95
N PRO A 392 3.18 4.58 1.68
CA PRO A 392 2.64 5.92 1.86
C PRO A 392 2.19 6.18 3.30
N GLY A 393 2.33 7.44 3.74
CA GLY A 393 1.72 7.91 4.98
C GLY A 393 0.27 8.40 4.80
N GLY A 394 -0.45 8.55 5.90
CA GLY A 394 -1.76 9.21 5.92
C GLY A 394 -2.95 8.34 5.45
N LEU A 395 -2.76 7.06 5.16
CA LEU A 395 -3.80 6.15 4.65
C LEU A 395 -5.08 6.14 5.52
N GLU A 396 -4.95 6.12 6.83
CA GLU A 396 -6.12 6.10 7.75
C GLU A 396 -6.97 7.38 7.60
N THR A 397 -6.38 8.54 7.31
CA THR A 397 -7.11 9.79 7.09
C THR A 397 -7.94 9.75 5.81
N TYR A 398 -7.39 9.18 4.71
CA TYR A 398 -8.14 8.93 3.49
C TYR A 398 -9.35 8.03 3.75
N TRP A 399 -9.16 6.91 4.43
CA TRP A 399 -10.24 5.95 4.68
C TRP A 399 -11.30 6.47 5.64
N LYS A 400 -10.94 7.27 6.64
CA LYS A 400 -11.91 8.02 7.46
C LYS A 400 -12.76 8.96 6.60
N THR A 401 -12.15 9.64 5.63
CA THR A 401 -12.85 10.55 4.71
C THR A 401 -13.79 9.78 3.78
N PHE A 402 -13.36 8.65 3.23
CA PHE A 402 -14.20 7.81 2.36
C PHE A 402 -15.44 7.30 3.12
N TYR A 403 -15.28 6.76 4.32
CA TYR A 403 -16.41 6.27 5.11
C TYR A 403 -17.34 7.39 5.64
N ALA A 404 -16.83 8.59 5.81
CA ALA A 404 -17.64 9.73 6.27
C ALA A 404 -18.55 10.31 5.19
N ASN A 405 -18.25 10.11 3.90
CA ASN A 405 -19.02 10.65 2.78
C ASN A 405 -19.68 9.53 1.97
N LYS A 406 -21.00 9.52 1.98
CA LYS A 406 -21.82 8.46 1.36
C LYS A 406 -21.63 8.28 -0.16
N ASN A 407 -21.09 9.28 -0.87
CA ASN A 407 -20.85 9.20 -2.31
C ASN A 407 -19.41 8.83 -2.67
N MET A 408 -18.52 8.76 -1.69
CA MET A 408 -17.17 8.28 -1.87
C MET A 408 -17.13 6.75 -1.78
N GLN A 409 -16.61 6.10 -2.80
CA GLN A 409 -16.59 4.65 -2.90
C GLN A 409 -15.16 4.09 -2.96
N GLY A 410 -14.23 4.72 -2.21
CA GLY A 410 -12.83 4.31 -2.10
C GLY A 410 -11.97 4.79 -3.27
N GLY A 411 -10.98 3.96 -3.62
CA GLY A 411 -10.03 4.32 -4.68
C GLY A 411 -8.92 3.28 -4.84
N PHE A 412 -7.89 3.68 -5.61
CA PHE A 412 -6.77 2.83 -6.00
C PHE A 412 -5.45 3.50 -5.60
N VAL A 413 -4.69 2.87 -4.70
CA VAL A 413 -3.36 3.35 -4.32
C VAL A 413 -2.43 3.26 -5.54
N TRP A 414 -1.62 4.24 -5.78
CA TRP A 414 -0.52 4.22 -6.71
C TRP A 414 0.76 3.80 -5.98
N GLU A 415 1.39 2.66 -6.30
CA GLU A 415 0.83 1.56 -7.08
C GLU A 415 1.12 0.19 -6.42
N TRP A 416 0.95 -0.90 -7.18
CA TRP A 416 1.10 -2.25 -6.66
C TRP A 416 2.55 -2.66 -6.43
N CYS A 417 3.45 -2.41 -7.37
CA CYS A 417 4.78 -3.03 -7.37
C CYS A 417 5.86 -2.07 -7.84
N ASP A 418 6.98 -2.03 -7.14
CA ASP A 418 8.22 -1.43 -7.65
C ASP A 418 8.63 -2.09 -8.97
N HIS A 419 9.00 -1.29 -9.97
CA HIS A 419 9.43 -1.81 -11.28
C HIS A 419 10.95 -1.97 -11.40
N GLY A 420 11.64 -2.34 -10.32
CA GLY A 420 13.07 -2.64 -10.35
C GLY A 420 13.38 -3.91 -11.13
N ILE A 421 14.36 -3.85 -12.03
CA ILE A 421 14.83 -4.98 -12.82
C ILE A 421 15.96 -5.68 -12.07
N ARG A 422 15.82 -6.97 -11.78
CA ARG A 422 16.85 -7.75 -11.10
C ARG A 422 18.14 -7.83 -11.94
N THR A 423 19.24 -7.44 -11.33
CA THR A 423 20.56 -7.48 -11.95
C THR A 423 21.65 -7.68 -10.90
N PHE A 424 22.91 -7.65 -11.32
CA PHE A 424 24.08 -7.85 -10.46
C PHE A 424 25.12 -6.77 -10.75
N ASN A 425 25.79 -6.28 -9.73
CA ASN A 425 26.94 -5.40 -9.90
C ASN A 425 28.19 -6.20 -10.33
N ASP A 426 29.31 -5.49 -10.52
CA ASP A 426 30.59 -6.11 -10.96
C ASP A 426 31.13 -7.12 -9.93
N ASP A 427 30.78 -7.02 -8.67
CA ASP A 427 31.14 -7.95 -7.60
C ASP A 427 30.17 -9.15 -7.47
N GLY A 428 29.15 -9.21 -8.31
CA GLY A 428 28.13 -10.26 -8.28
C GLY A 428 27.08 -10.12 -7.20
N VAL A 429 26.92 -8.91 -6.61
CA VAL A 429 25.86 -8.62 -5.64
C VAL A 429 24.57 -8.28 -6.37
N GLU A 430 23.50 -8.98 -6.02
CA GLU A 430 22.16 -8.76 -6.59
C GLU A 430 21.57 -7.43 -6.12
N PHE A 431 20.93 -6.70 -7.05
CA PHE A 431 20.16 -5.51 -6.77
C PHE A 431 19.03 -5.32 -7.79
N PHE A 432 18.14 -4.37 -7.54
CA PHE A 432 17.07 -3.99 -8.46
C PHE A 432 17.42 -2.67 -9.13
N ALA A 433 17.63 -2.72 -10.44
CA ALA A 433 17.98 -1.56 -11.27
C ALA A 433 16.73 -0.76 -11.64
N TYR A 434 16.90 0.55 -11.74
CA TYR A 434 15.87 1.50 -12.16
C TYR A 434 16.40 2.46 -13.25
N GLY A 435 15.68 3.53 -13.57
CA GLY A 435 16.02 4.41 -14.69
C GLY A 435 17.44 4.98 -14.60
N GLY A 436 18.22 4.81 -15.67
CA GLY A 436 19.61 5.26 -15.81
C GLY A 436 20.65 4.18 -15.58
N ASP A 437 20.34 3.09 -14.87
CA ASP A 437 21.32 2.05 -14.52
C ASP A 437 21.84 1.27 -15.74
N PHE A 438 21.06 1.21 -16.80
CA PHE A 438 21.46 0.61 -18.08
C PHE A 438 22.00 1.64 -19.08
N GLY A 439 22.28 2.87 -18.65
CA GLY A 439 22.73 3.95 -19.53
C GLY A 439 21.62 4.54 -20.39
N ASP A 440 20.37 4.24 -20.11
CA ASP A 440 19.18 4.74 -20.81
C ASP A 440 19.02 6.25 -20.57
N LYS A 441 18.68 6.97 -21.66
CA LYS A 441 18.45 8.42 -21.65
C LYS A 441 17.37 8.78 -22.68
N PRO A 442 16.39 9.63 -22.30
CA PRO A 442 16.09 10.12 -20.94
C PRO A 442 15.60 9.03 -19.99
N ASN A 443 15.60 9.30 -18.67
CA ASN A 443 15.05 8.47 -17.63
C ASN A 443 14.62 9.32 -16.44
N ASP A 444 13.79 8.78 -15.56
CA ASP A 444 13.29 9.41 -14.32
C ASP A 444 13.90 8.80 -13.03
N GLY A 445 15.05 8.10 -13.15
CA GLY A 445 15.73 7.49 -12.01
C GLY A 445 14.85 6.45 -11.31
N ASN A 446 14.76 6.59 -9.98
CA ASN A 446 13.99 5.67 -9.13
C ASN A 446 12.47 5.93 -9.09
N PHE A 447 11.91 6.78 -9.98
CA PHE A 447 10.48 7.12 -9.94
C PHE A 447 9.56 5.92 -10.17
N VAL A 448 10.07 4.85 -10.76
CA VAL A 448 9.40 3.55 -10.95
C VAL A 448 9.45 2.63 -9.72
N ALA A 449 10.08 3.06 -8.61
CA ALA A 449 10.13 2.34 -7.34
C ALA A 449 9.05 2.90 -6.39
N ASP A 450 7.78 2.74 -6.76
CA ASP A 450 6.62 3.38 -6.14
C ASP A 450 5.52 2.37 -5.74
N GLY A 451 5.93 1.11 -5.50
CA GLY A 451 5.04 -0.01 -5.20
C GLY A 451 4.79 -0.28 -3.72
N LEU A 452 3.61 -0.84 -3.45
CA LEU A 452 3.27 -1.47 -2.17
C LEU A 452 3.99 -2.81 -1.95
N VAL A 453 4.57 -3.38 -2.99
CA VAL A 453 5.49 -4.53 -2.90
C VAL A 453 6.80 -4.20 -3.60
N PHE A 454 7.90 -4.77 -3.10
CA PHE A 454 9.19 -4.74 -3.76
C PHE A 454 9.16 -5.46 -5.12
N PRO A 455 10.16 -5.28 -5.99
CA PRO A 455 10.17 -5.90 -7.31
C PRO A 455 9.99 -7.42 -7.32
N ASP A 456 10.45 -8.12 -6.29
CA ASP A 456 10.32 -9.57 -6.08
C ASP A 456 8.99 -9.99 -5.45
N LYS A 457 8.06 -9.05 -5.27
CA LYS A 457 6.75 -9.22 -4.63
C LYS A 457 6.80 -9.43 -3.10
N THR A 458 7.91 -9.14 -2.44
CA THR A 458 7.96 -9.03 -0.99
C THR A 458 7.13 -7.83 -0.52
N PRO A 459 6.22 -7.98 0.46
CA PRO A 459 5.44 -6.85 0.98
C PRO A 459 6.30 -5.74 1.59
N THR A 460 6.03 -4.49 1.24
CA THR A 460 6.60 -3.33 1.94
C THR A 460 5.86 -3.08 3.27
N PRO A 461 6.43 -2.28 4.20
CA PRO A 461 5.70 -1.77 5.36
C PRO A 461 4.41 -1.05 4.97
N GLY A 462 4.40 -0.33 3.83
CA GLY A 462 3.22 0.35 3.27
C GLY A 462 2.07 -0.60 2.93
N LEU A 463 2.34 -1.78 2.37
CA LEU A 463 1.30 -2.79 2.12
C LEU A 463 0.70 -3.34 3.41
N THR A 464 1.54 -3.54 4.43
CA THR A 464 1.09 -4.02 5.75
C THR A 464 0.18 -2.98 6.43
N GLU A 465 0.54 -1.70 6.33
CA GLU A 465 -0.28 -0.56 6.78
C GLU A 465 -1.61 -0.51 6.00
N TYR A 466 -1.56 -0.62 4.68
CA TYR A 466 -2.75 -0.62 3.84
C TYR A 466 -3.70 -1.76 4.20
N LYS A 467 -3.19 -3.01 4.36
CA LYS A 467 -3.99 -4.16 4.81
C LYS A 467 -4.81 -3.85 6.06
N LYS A 468 -4.18 -3.21 7.04
CA LYS A 468 -4.81 -2.86 8.31
C LYS A 468 -5.87 -1.78 8.13
N VAL A 469 -5.54 -0.73 7.40
CA VAL A 469 -6.42 0.43 7.19
C VAL A 469 -7.68 0.05 6.41
N ILE A 470 -7.58 -0.86 5.43
CA ILE A 470 -8.71 -1.32 4.62
C ILE A 470 -9.39 -2.58 5.15
N ALA A 471 -9.03 -3.05 6.34
CA ALA A 471 -9.58 -4.29 6.89
C ALA A 471 -11.12 -4.28 6.91
N PRO A 472 -11.77 -5.36 6.45
CA PRO A 472 -13.23 -5.41 6.34
C PRO A 472 -13.94 -5.62 7.69
N VAL A 473 -13.20 -5.79 8.77
CA VAL A 473 -13.73 -5.84 10.13
C VAL A 473 -12.97 -4.85 11.00
N ARG A 474 -13.69 -3.92 11.63
CA ARG A 474 -13.10 -2.94 12.53
C ARG A 474 -13.68 -3.06 13.94
N MET A 475 -12.88 -2.72 14.93
CA MET A 475 -13.24 -2.79 16.33
C MET A 475 -13.06 -1.44 17.00
N ALA A 476 -14.00 -1.10 17.87
CA ALA A 476 -13.94 0.10 18.69
C ALA A 476 -14.27 -0.23 20.15
N ALA A 477 -13.75 0.57 21.07
CA ALA A 477 -14.06 0.44 22.49
C ALA A 477 -15.56 0.68 22.75
N GLY A 478 -16.21 -0.29 23.37
CA GLY A 478 -17.50 -0.10 24.05
C GLY A 478 -17.25 0.19 25.53
N LYS A 479 -18.00 -0.46 26.40
CA LYS A 479 -17.75 -0.44 27.86
C LYS A 479 -16.74 -1.52 28.23
N LEU A 480 -15.44 -1.23 28.01
CA LEU A 480 -14.36 -2.22 28.21
C LEU A 480 -14.31 -2.78 29.63
N GLU A 481 -14.71 -1.99 30.63
CA GLU A 481 -14.84 -2.45 32.00
C GLU A 481 -15.86 -3.59 32.17
N LYS A 482 -16.79 -3.74 31.20
CA LYS A 482 -17.77 -4.82 31.13
C LYS A 482 -17.43 -5.87 30.06
N GLY A 483 -16.30 -5.73 29.41
CA GLY A 483 -15.89 -6.58 28.29
C GLY A 483 -16.63 -6.28 26.97
N GLU A 484 -17.27 -5.13 26.83
CA GLU A 484 -18.03 -4.77 25.63
C GLU A 484 -17.12 -4.12 24.58
N VAL A 485 -17.13 -4.66 23.36
CA VAL A 485 -16.43 -4.17 22.16
C VAL A 485 -17.43 -4.00 21.03
N VAL A 486 -17.36 -2.90 20.30
CA VAL A 486 -18.17 -2.69 19.11
C VAL A 486 -17.41 -3.24 17.90
N VAL A 487 -18.01 -4.24 17.22
CA VAL A 487 -17.47 -4.82 15.98
C VAL A 487 -18.32 -4.32 14.81
N THR A 488 -17.66 -3.75 13.80
CA THR A 488 -18.31 -3.26 12.57
C THR A 488 -17.88 -4.11 11.39
N ASN A 489 -18.87 -4.59 10.63
CA ASN A 489 -18.67 -5.35 9.41
C ASN A 489 -18.68 -4.39 8.19
N TYR A 490 -17.58 -4.26 7.50
CA TYR A 490 -17.42 -3.49 6.26
C TYR A 490 -17.37 -4.37 4.99
N TYR A 491 -17.73 -5.66 5.09
CA TYR A 491 -18.05 -6.45 3.90
C TYR A 491 -19.33 -5.92 3.25
N ASP A 492 -19.41 -6.07 1.93
CA ASP A 492 -20.55 -5.57 1.16
C ASP A 492 -21.67 -6.65 1.07
N PHE A 493 -21.31 -7.94 1.17
CA PHE A 493 -22.24 -9.06 0.99
C PHE A 493 -22.15 -10.11 2.11
N LEU A 494 -20.99 -10.35 2.69
CA LEU A 494 -20.75 -11.41 3.66
C LEU A 494 -21.08 -10.96 5.09
N THR A 495 -21.76 -11.85 5.84
CA THR A 495 -21.78 -11.79 7.30
C THR A 495 -20.43 -12.21 7.85
N LEU A 496 -20.18 -11.99 9.15
CA LEU A 496 -18.92 -12.40 9.77
C LEU A 496 -18.87 -13.91 10.16
N GLU A 497 -19.87 -14.71 9.77
CA GLU A 497 -19.95 -16.15 10.09
C GLU A 497 -18.80 -16.98 9.53
N HIS A 498 -18.14 -16.48 8.48
CA HIS A 498 -16.99 -17.13 7.85
C HIS A 498 -15.67 -16.90 8.57
N LEU A 499 -15.67 -16.10 9.66
CA LEU A 499 -14.51 -15.75 10.45
C LEU A 499 -14.58 -16.28 11.87
N ASN A 500 -13.43 -16.71 12.40
CA ASN A 500 -13.25 -17.12 13.78
C ASN A 500 -12.68 -15.95 14.60
N PRO A 501 -13.42 -15.40 15.57
CA PRO A 501 -12.89 -14.36 16.45
C PRO A 501 -12.06 -15.00 17.58
N VAL A 502 -10.80 -14.57 17.70
CA VAL A 502 -9.87 -14.97 18.76
C VAL A 502 -9.50 -13.72 19.55
N TRP A 503 -9.51 -13.81 20.88
CA TRP A 503 -9.15 -12.69 21.74
C TRP A 503 -8.03 -13.04 22.71
N SER A 504 -7.26 -12.04 23.12
CA SER A 504 -6.30 -12.14 24.20
C SER A 504 -6.21 -10.83 24.99
N VAL A 505 -5.94 -10.94 26.28
CA VAL A 505 -5.53 -9.81 27.11
C VAL A 505 -4.03 -9.91 27.32
N THR A 506 -3.33 -8.81 27.06
CA THR A 506 -1.90 -8.71 27.31
C THR A 506 -1.62 -7.78 28.48
N GLU A 507 -0.60 -8.12 29.29
CA GLU A 507 0.04 -7.31 30.31
C GLU A 507 1.46 -7.03 29.83
N ASN A 508 1.79 -5.76 29.53
CA ASN A 508 3.11 -5.39 29.01
C ASN A 508 3.52 -6.26 27.78
N GLY A 509 2.59 -6.49 26.85
CA GLY A 509 2.82 -7.30 25.65
C GLY A 509 2.77 -8.83 25.86
N ARG A 510 2.67 -9.33 27.09
CA ARG A 510 2.57 -10.77 27.37
C ARG A 510 1.13 -11.20 27.55
N VAL A 511 0.72 -12.27 26.87
CA VAL A 511 -0.63 -12.81 26.98
C VAL A 511 -0.85 -13.36 28.40
N VAL A 512 -1.87 -12.85 29.09
CA VAL A 512 -2.29 -13.28 30.42
C VAL A 512 -3.66 -13.96 30.44
N GLN A 513 -4.50 -13.67 29.45
CA GLN A 513 -5.77 -14.38 29.22
C GLN A 513 -5.98 -14.50 27.72
N SER A 514 -6.65 -15.57 27.27
CA SER A 514 -7.02 -15.74 25.86
C SER A 514 -8.24 -16.65 25.73
N GLY A 515 -8.88 -16.60 24.59
CA GLY A 515 -9.99 -17.46 24.25
C GLY A 515 -10.52 -17.22 22.84
N THR A 516 -11.57 -17.92 22.48
CA THR A 516 -12.28 -17.78 21.21
C THR A 516 -13.73 -17.41 21.47
N LEU A 517 -14.37 -16.78 20.49
CA LEU A 517 -15.80 -16.55 20.47
C LEU A 517 -16.44 -17.40 19.38
N ALA A 518 -17.74 -17.62 19.48
CA ALA A 518 -18.49 -18.15 18.33
C ALA A 518 -18.41 -17.17 17.15
N PRO A 519 -18.44 -17.64 15.89
CA PRO A 519 -18.55 -16.78 14.73
C PRO A 519 -19.72 -15.80 14.86
N LEU A 520 -19.48 -14.54 14.47
CA LEU A 520 -20.47 -13.48 14.58
C LEU A 520 -21.40 -13.48 13.36
N THR A 521 -22.69 -13.18 13.58
CA THR A 521 -23.68 -13.09 12.49
C THR A 521 -23.91 -11.66 12.01
N THR A 522 -23.00 -10.74 12.35
CA THR A 522 -23.07 -9.32 12.00
C THR A 522 -23.28 -9.16 10.50
N LYS A 523 -24.36 -8.51 10.09
CA LYS A 523 -24.71 -8.30 8.68
C LYS A 523 -23.74 -7.30 8.02
N PRO A 524 -23.65 -7.31 6.67
CA PRO A 524 -22.92 -6.27 5.93
C PRO A 524 -23.34 -4.87 6.38
N HIS A 525 -22.36 -3.96 6.47
CA HIS A 525 -22.51 -2.57 6.87
C HIS A 525 -23.16 -2.34 8.25
N ALA A 526 -23.23 -3.37 9.08
CA ALA A 526 -23.79 -3.29 10.43
C ALA A 526 -22.70 -3.32 11.52
N SER A 527 -23.06 -2.82 12.69
CA SER A 527 -22.23 -2.94 13.89
C SER A 527 -23.00 -3.66 14.97
N GLU A 528 -22.31 -4.44 15.80
CA GLU A 528 -22.88 -5.04 17.00
C GLU A 528 -21.94 -4.91 18.20
N THR A 529 -22.49 -4.90 19.40
CA THR A 529 -21.72 -4.94 20.63
C THR A 529 -21.49 -6.38 21.05
N VAL A 530 -20.23 -6.80 21.05
CA VAL A 530 -19.81 -8.16 21.42
C VAL A 530 -19.25 -8.14 22.84
N LYS A 531 -19.63 -9.12 23.66
CA LYS A 531 -19.10 -9.30 24.99
C LYS A 531 -17.94 -10.27 25.00
N ILE A 532 -16.73 -9.79 25.34
CA ILE A 532 -15.53 -10.59 25.46
C ILE A 532 -15.41 -11.08 26.91
N PRO A 533 -15.26 -12.38 27.18
CA PRO A 533 -15.32 -12.95 28.55
C PRO A 533 -13.95 -12.89 29.25
N PHE A 534 -13.29 -11.73 29.28
CA PHE A 534 -12.08 -11.52 30.07
C PHE A 534 -12.42 -10.91 31.44
N THR A 535 -11.45 -10.97 32.35
CA THR A 535 -11.54 -10.36 33.68
C THR A 535 -10.43 -9.32 33.83
N LEU A 536 -10.77 -8.11 34.28
CA LEU A 536 -9.76 -7.11 34.61
C LEU A 536 -8.93 -7.55 35.82
N PRO A 537 -7.62 -7.26 35.85
CA PRO A 537 -6.76 -7.63 36.95
C PRO A 537 -7.21 -6.96 38.26
N ALA A 538 -7.44 -7.77 39.31
CA ALA A 538 -7.83 -7.26 40.62
C ALA A 538 -6.70 -6.50 41.34
N ALA A 539 -5.43 -6.85 41.04
CA ALA A 539 -4.24 -6.20 41.53
C ALA A 539 -3.27 -5.95 40.36
N PRO A 540 -3.44 -4.80 39.66
CA PRO A 540 -2.57 -4.44 38.55
C PRO A 540 -1.11 -4.29 39.01
N LYS A 541 -0.17 -4.77 38.20
CA LYS A 541 1.25 -4.57 38.48
C LYS A 541 1.65 -3.10 38.33
N PRO A 542 2.58 -2.61 39.15
CA PRO A 542 3.07 -1.25 39.02
C PRO A 542 3.63 -0.94 37.62
N GLY A 543 3.17 0.14 37.01
CA GLY A 543 3.60 0.58 35.70
C GLY A 543 3.16 -0.28 34.52
N ALA A 544 2.35 -1.32 34.74
CA ALA A 544 1.91 -2.20 33.68
C ALA A 544 0.78 -1.57 32.84
N GLU A 545 0.86 -1.80 31.53
CA GLU A 545 -0.20 -1.48 30.56
C GLU A 545 -0.92 -2.77 30.13
N TYR A 546 -2.24 -2.67 30.00
CA TYR A 546 -3.10 -3.79 29.64
C TYR A 546 -3.85 -3.51 28.37
N PHE A 547 -3.80 -4.45 27.41
CA PHE A 547 -4.50 -4.34 26.13
C PHE A 547 -5.35 -5.58 25.88
N LEU A 548 -6.55 -5.35 25.32
CA LEU A 548 -7.38 -6.37 24.70
C LEU A 548 -7.04 -6.42 23.21
N ASN A 549 -6.62 -7.57 22.72
CA ASN A 549 -6.46 -7.87 21.30
C ASN A 549 -7.63 -8.74 20.85
N LEU A 550 -8.20 -8.43 19.70
CA LEU A 550 -9.23 -9.21 19.05
C LEU A 550 -8.83 -9.41 17.58
N THR A 551 -8.73 -10.67 17.15
CA THR A 551 -8.30 -11.07 15.81
C THR A 551 -9.38 -11.89 15.15
N PHE A 552 -9.68 -11.59 13.88
CA PHE A 552 -10.59 -12.34 13.04
C PHE A 552 -9.80 -13.13 12.00
N THR A 553 -9.91 -14.45 12.03
CA THR A 553 -9.21 -15.36 11.12
C THR A 553 -10.20 -16.13 10.26
N LEU A 554 -9.77 -16.59 9.07
CA LEU A 554 -10.58 -17.46 8.22
C LEU A 554 -11.02 -18.71 8.97
N GLY A 555 -12.32 -19.04 8.89
CA GLY A 555 -12.90 -20.24 9.51
C GLY A 555 -12.74 -21.52 8.66
N ARG A 556 -12.27 -21.41 7.42
CA ARG A 556 -12.03 -22.51 6.47
C ARG A 556 -10.97 -22.12 5.46
N ASP A 557 -10.43 -23.12 4.75
CA ASP A 557 -9.55 -22.89 3.62
C ASP A 557 -10.28 -22.15 2.48
N THR A 558 -9.53 -21.30 1.79
CA THR A 558 -9.92 -20.62 0.54
C THR A 558 -8.84 -20.87 -0.51
N ASP A 559 -9.11 -20.55 -1.77
CA ASP A 559 -8.12 -20.73 -2.86
C ASP A 559 -6.89 -19.80 -2.72
N TRP A 560 -6.96 -18.79 -1.83
CA TRP A 560 -5.90 -17.79 -1.65
C TRP A 560 -5.27 -17.78 -0.25
N ALA A 561 -5.89 -18.43 0.77
CA ALA A 561 -5.31 -18.53 2.12
C ALA A 561 -5.89 -19.70 2.90
N PRO A 562 -5.08 -20.32 3.82
CA PRO A 562 -5.56 -21.41 4.66
C PRO A 562 -6.46 -20.92 5.79
N CYS A 563 -7.22 -21.85 6.37
CA CYS A 563 -7.93 -21.66 7.64
C CYS A 563 -6.98 -21.11 8.72
N GLY A 564 -7.45 -20.17 9.52
CA GLY A 564 -6.64 -19.48 10.53
C GLY A 564 -5.86 -18.26 10.02
N PHE A 565 -5.91 -17.96 8.72
CA PHE A 565 -5.27 -16.76 8.17
C PHE A 565 -5.93 -15.49 8.73
N GLU A 566 -5.12 -14.52 9.21
CA GLU A 566 -5.59 -13.25 9.79
C GLU A 566 -6.16 -12.31 8.71
N ILE A 567 -7.43 -11.96 8.86
CA ILE A 567 -8.13 -10.99 8.01
C ILE A 567 -8.10 -9.59 8.63
N ALA A 568 -8.37 -9.52 9.94
CA ALA A 568 -8.45 -8.24 10.65
C ALA A 568 -8.09 -8.42 12.11
N TRP A 569 -7.61 -7.35 12.72
CA TRP A 569 -7.35 -7.32 14.15
C TRP A 569 -7.59 -5.91 14.72
N GLY A 570 -7.80 -5.83 16.04
CA GLY A 570 -7.84 -4.59 16.81
C GLY A 570 -7.19 -4.77 18.17
N GLN A 571 -6.54 -3.70 18.65
CA GLN A 571 -5.98 -3.62 19.99
C GLN A 571 -6.61 -2.45 20.72
N LEU A 572 -7.14 -2.70 21.91
CA LEU A 572 -7.85 -1.70 22.71
C LEU A 572 -7.18 -1.60 24.10
N ALA A 573 -6.77 -0.41 24.49
CA ALA A 573 -6.23 -0.17 25.83
C ALA A 573 -7.32 -0.41 26.89
N LEU A 574 -7.05 -1.29 27.85
CA LEU A 574 -8.00 -1.57 28.92
C LEU A 574 -7.96 -0.46 29.99
N PRO A 575 -9.09 -0.07 30.57
CA PRO A 575 -9.18 1.00 31.57
C PRO A 575 -8.66 0.56 32.95
N VAL A 576 -7.45 0.03 32.99
CA VAL A 576 -6.78 -0.44 34.19
C VAL A 576 -5.85 0.65 34.72
N LYS A 577 -6.03 1.06 35.95
CA LYS A 577 -5.12 2.00 36.62
C LYS A 577 -4.04 1.22 37.38
N SER A 578 -2.87 1.14 36.80
CA SER A 578 -1.69 0.56 37.45
C SER A 578 -1.08 1.54 38.45
N PRO A 579 -0.63 1.08 39.64
CA PRO A 579 0.14 1.92 40.55
C PRO A 579 1.43 2.41 39.88
N ALA A 580 1.95 3.53 40.32
CA ALA A 580 3.28 3.99 39.88
C ALA A 580 4.35 2.98 40.32
N PRO A 581 5.37 2.71 39.50
CA PRO A 581 6.50 1.88 39.96
C PRO A 581 7.16 2.52 41.20
N ALA A 582 7.44 1.71 42.21
CA ALA A 582 8.21 2.16 43.38
C ALA A 582 9.69 2.10 43.00
N HIS A 583 10.34 3.24 43.00
CA HIS A 583 11.78 3.32 42.72
C HIS A 583 12.50 3.33 44.09
N LEU A 584 13.10 2.21 44.46
CA LEU A 584 13.95 2.13 45.66
C LEU A 584 15.35 2.52 45.23
N MET A 585 15.77 3.77 45.51
CA MET A 585 17.13 4.19 45.34
C MET A 585 18.03 3.53 46.37
N PRO A 586 19.15 2.88 45.97
CA PRO A 586 20.11 2.37 46.93
C PRO A 586 20.75 3.51 47.73
N ALA A 587 21.02 3.29 49.00
CA ALA A 587 21.75 4.23 49.84
C ALA A 587 23.27 4.17 49.53
N ARG A 588 23.63 4.54 48.30
CA ARG A 588 25.04 4.61 47.83
C ARG A 588 25.38 6.05 47.53
N GLU A 589 26.69 6.38 47.65
CA GLU A 589 27.19 7.70 47.29
C GLU A 589 27.54 7.74 45.80
N ILE A 590 27.40 8.91 45.22
CA ILE A 590 27.90 9.26 43.90
C ILE A 590 29.22 9.96 44.13
N ASN A 591 30.29 9.41 43.54
CA ASN A 591 31.58 10.07 43.49
C ASN A 591 31.67 10.91 42.24
N ALA A 592 32.17 12.13 42.36
CA ALA A 592 32.39 13.04 41.27
C ALA A 592 33.74 13.70 41.43
N ASP A 593 34.54 13.68 40.37
CA ASP A 593 35.85 14.29 40.29
C ASP A 593 35.96 15.11 38.99
N GLU A 594 36.82 16.12 39.00
CA GLU A 594 37.02 17.01 37.86
C GLU A 594 38.47 17.47 37.80
N ASP A 595 39.06 17.32 36.62
CA ASP A 595 40.39 17.87 36.34
C ASP A 595 40.31 18.89 35.14
N GLU A 596 41.45 19.20 34.51
CA GLU A 596 41.50 20.15 33.39
C GLU A 596 40.83 19.61 32.12
N GLU A 597 40.78 18.28 31.91
CA GLU A 597 40.33 17.61 30.68
C GLU A 597 38.98 16.92 30.81
N LEU A 598 38.70 16.34 31.98
CA LEU A 598 37.54 15.44 32.17
C LEU A 598 36.72 15.80 33.39
N ILE A 599 35.42 15.51 33.34
CA ILE A 599 34.55 15.36 34.49
C ILE A 599 34.23 13.87 34.61
N GLN A 600 34.49 13.25 35.76
CA GLN A 600 34.24 11.84 36.02
C GLN A 600 33.19 11.67 37.11
N ILE A 601 32.22 10.77 36.86
CA ILE A 601 31.15 10.41 37.80
C ILE A 601 31.15 8.88 37.99
N GLU A 602 31.14 8.45 39.22
CA GLU A 602 31.03 7.04 39.55
C GLU A 602 29.80 6.76 40.44
N ALA A 603 28.99 5.78 40.05
CA ALA A 603 27.84 5.36 40.85
C ALA A 603 27.49 3.90 40.57
N ASN A 604 27.39 3.05 41.59
CA ASN A 604 26.94 1.66 41.53
C ASN A 604 27.60 0.82 40.41
N GLY A 605 28.93 0.95 40.22
CA GLY A 605 29.70 0.25 39.18
C GLY A 605 29.52 0.84 37.79
N ALA A 606 28.82 1.97 37.64
CA ALA A 606 28.84 2.78 36.43
C ALA A 606 29.92 3.85 36.53
N LEU A 607 30.65 4.06 35.45
CA LEU A 607 31.59 5.15 35.22
C LEU A 607 31.13 5.99 34.06
N PHE A 608 31.08 7.32 34.26
CA PHE A 608 30.75 8.30 33.22
C PHE A 608 31.89 9.33 33.13
N GLN A 609 32.31 9.62 31.90
CA GLN A 609 33.32 10.64 31.66
C GLN A 609 32.82 11.65 30.62
N PHE A 610 32.97 12.92 30.92
CA PHE A 610 32.69 14.04 30.00
C PHE A 610 33.97 14.70 29.59
N ASP A 611 34.21 14.78 28.29
CA ASP A 611 35.31 15.57 27.71
C ASP A 611 34.98 17.07 27.82
N LYS A 612 35.81 17.83 28.49
CA LYS A 612 35.62 19.27 28.67
C LYS A 612 35.90 20.10 27.42
N LEU A 613 36.58 19.53 26.43
CA LEU A 613 36.86 20.20 25.16
C LEU A 613 35.57 20.25 24.28
N ASN A 614 34.81 19.16 24.26
CA ASN A 614 33.65 19.00 23.42
C ASN A 614 32.32 18.99 24.18
N GLY A 615 32.36 18.87 25.51
CA GLY A 615 31.19 18.75 26.35
C GLY A 615 30.43 17.44 26.17
N ARG A 616 31.07 16.41 25.61
CA ARG A 616 30.44 15.14 25.31
C ARG A 616 30.58 14.14 26.47
N LEU A 617 29.57 13.31 26.67
CA LEU A 617 29.73 12.06 27.41
C LEU A 617 30.56 11.12 26.53
N CYS A 618 31.86 11.06 26.75
CA CYS A 618 32.85 10.34 25.92
C CYS A 618 33.08 8.88 26.40
N ALA A 619 32.72 8.58 27.64
CA ALA A 619 32.73 7.20 28.13
C ALA A 619 31.55 6.95 29.09
N TRP A 620 30.96 5.80 28.97
CA TRP A 620 30.00 5.22 29.89
C TRP A 620 30.26 3.74 29.99
N GLU A 621 30.65 3.30 31.15
CA GLU A 621 30.97 1.91 31.44
C GLU A 621 30.05 1.34 32.52
N LYS A 622 29.85 0.04 32.52
CA LYS A 622 29.19 -0.70 33.57
C LYS A 622 30.07 -1.89 34.01
N ASN A 623 30.56 -1.89 35.26
CA ASN A 623 31.48 -2.91 35.77
C ASN A 623 32.71 -3.13 34.85
N GLY A 624 33.23 -2.05 34.25
CA GLY A 624 34.39 -2.08 33.35
C GLY A 624 34.08 -2.51 31.92
N VAL A 625 32.80 -2.62 31.55
CA VAL A 625 32.36 -2.90 30.16
C VAL A 625 31.90 -1.58 29.50
N PRO A 626 32.51 -1.15 28.39
CA PRO A 626 32.04 0.03 27.65
C PRO A 626 30.64 -0.18 27.07
N LEU A 627 29.77 0.81 27.23
CA LEU A 627 28.38 0.79 26.79
C LEU A 627 28.11 1.74 25.62
N ILE A 628 28.97 2.73 25.42
CA ILE A 628 28.86 3.73 24.33
C ILE A 628 30.25 3.93 23.69
N VAL A 629 30.22 4.42 22.46
CA VAL A 629 31.36 5.04 21.77
C VAL A 629 31.25 6.57 21.88
N GLU A 630 30.04 7.10 21.56
CA GLU A 630 29.70 8.50 21.75
C GLU A 630 28.35 8.65 22.43
N GLY A 631 28.27 9.59 23.40
CA GLY A 631 27.04 9.88 24.12
C GLY A 631 26.02 10.70 23.32
N PRO A 632 24.80 10.86 23.87
CA PRO A 632 23.70 11.49 23.15
C PRO A 632 23.96 12.95 22.81
N GLN A 633 23.78 13.29 21.52
CA GLN A 633 23.81 14.66 21.01
C GLN A 633 22.49 15.01 20.32
N PHE A 634 22.06 16.24 20.43
CA PHE A 634 20.83 16.72 19.80
C PHE A 634 20.90 16.61 18.28
N ASN A 635 19.92 15.94 17.70
CA ASN A 635 19.80 15.72 16.28
C ASN A 635 18.47 16.23 15.74
N ILE A 636 18.49 16.83 14.53
CA ILE A 636 17.33 17.35 13.80
C ILE A 636 17.22 16.74 12.39
N TRP A 637 18.15 15.85 12.05
CA TRP A 637 18.32 15.31 10.70
C TRP A 637 18.14 13.79 10.66
N ARG A 638 17.44 13.33 9.64
CA ARG A 638 17.41 11.95 9.16
C ARG A 638 17.62 11.94 7.66
N ALA A 639 17.99 10.81 7.07
CA ALA A 639 18.04 10.68 5.62
C ALA A 639 16.64 10.99 5.02
N PRO A 640 16.57 11.83 3.97
CA PRO A 640 15.29 12.10 3.31
C PRO A 640 14.68 10.84 2.71
N THR A 641 13.35 10.76 2.77
CA THR A 641 12.58 9.76 1.99
C THR A 641 12.28 10.29 0.59
N ASP A 642 11.83 9.43 -0.30
CA ASP A 642 11.32 9.86 -1.61
C ASP A 642 10.15 10.85 -1.49
N ASN A 643 9.37 10.76 -0.43
CA ASN A 643 8.30 11.71 -0.14
C ASN A 643 8.80 13.09 0.32
N ASP A 644 10.07 13.22 0.68
CA ASP A 644 10.73 14.51 0.97
C ASP A 644 11.29 15.20 -0.28
N ARG A 645 11.19 14.60 -1.49
CA ARG A 645 11.83 15.10 -2.73
C ARG A 645 11.53 16.59 -3.02
N ASN A 646 10.33 17.05 -2.75
CA ASN A 646 9.90 18.43 -3.00
C ASN A 646 10.44 19.44 -1.97
N ILE A 647 10.93 18.98 -0.80
CA ILE A 647 11.51 19.82 0.24
C ILE A 647 12.99 19.55 0.46
N LYS A 648 13.53 18.43 -0.03
CA LYS A 648 14.94 18.01 0.16
C LYS A 648 15.93 19.12 -0.18
N ALA A 649 15.79 19.76 -1.34
CA ALA A 649 16.68 20.86 -1.74
C ALA A 649 16.61 22.05 -0.76
N LYS A 650 15.44 22.36 -0.20
CA LYS A 650 15.27 23.42 0.79
C LYS A 650 15.88 23.05 2.14
N LEU A 651 15.79 21.76 2.53
CA LEU A 651 16.43 21.25 3.76
C LEU A 651 17.96 21.41 3.68
N HIS A 652 18.57 20.94 2.58
CA HIS A 652 20.03 21.11 2.35
C HIS A 652 20.44 22.57 2.23
N ALA A 653 19.69 23.39 1.50
CA ALA A 653 19.96 24.82 1.36
C ALA A 653 19.91 25.57 2.70
N ASN A 654 19.22 25.04 3.71
CA ASN A 654 19.22 25.55 5.08
C ASN A 654 20.28 24.88 5.97
N GLY A 655 21.05 23.90 5.45
CA GLY A 655 22.17 23.27 6.13
C GLY A 655 21.76 22.30 7.25
N TYR A 656 20.55 21.73 7.22
CA TYR A 656 20.11 20.79 8.27
C TYR A 656 20.98 19.54 8.33
N SER A 657 21.43 19.01 7.18
CA SER A 657 22.30 17.85 7.07
C SER A 657 23.74 18.07 7.53
N CYS A 658 24.16 19.32 7.68
CA CYS A 658 25.52 19.66 8.09
C CYS A 658 25.59 20.52 9.37
N ALA A 659 24.52 20.49 10.16
CA ALA A 659 24.48 21.17 11.45
C ALA A 659 25.51 20.57 12.42
N GLN A 660 26.27 21.39 13.10
CA GLN A 660 27.36 21.00 13.97
C GLN A 660 27.18 21.53 15.38
N HIS A 661 27.62 20.75 16.34
CA HIS A 661 27.68 21.15 17.73
C HIS A 661 28.95 21.97 18.02
N ARG A 662 28.75 23.05 18.76
CA ARG A 662 29.85 23.81 19.34
C ARG A 662 29.57 23.97 20.83
N LEU A 663 30.49 23.49 21.66
CA LEU A 663 30.45 23.68 23.11
C LEU A 663 30.53 25.17 23.46
N GLU A 664 29.70 25.64 24.39
CA GLU A 664 29.78 26.93 25.02
C GLU A 664 30.25 26.82 26.47
N ASP A 665 29.76 25.79 27.22
CA ASP A 665 30.13 25.59 28.62
C ASP A 665 29.81 24.15 29.07
N VAL A 666 30.62 23.61 29.98
CA VAL A 666 30.37 22.36 30.68
C VAL A 666 30.72 22.51 32.16
N VAL A 667 29.77 22.21 33.04
CA VAL A 667 29.89 22.48 34.46
C VAL A 667 29.45 21.26 35.28
N LEU A 668 30.28 20.85 36.24
CA LEU A 668 29.90 19.91 37.26
C LEU A 668 29.14 20.64 38.37
N LEU A 669 27.90 20.23 38.64
CA LEU A 669 27.04 20.79 39.68
C LEU A 669 26.89 19.75 40.80
N THR A 670 27.58 19.97 41.93
CA THR A 670 27.46 19.14 43.12
C THR A 670 26.55 19.82 44.15
N GLY A 671 25.50 19.14 44.57
CA GLY A 671 24.53 19.58 45.54
C GLY A 671 24.72 18.88 46.90
N ARG A 672 23.64 18.85 47.71
CA ARG A 672 23.60 18.05 48.94
C ARG A 672 23.72 16.57 48.55
N LYS A 673 24.14 15.70 49.53
CA LYS A 673 24.35 14.24 49.32
C LYS A 673 23.44 13.65 48.26
N ASN A 674 24.05 13.06 47.22
CA ASN A 674 23.46 12.36 46.07
C ASN A 674 22.78 13.27 45.01
N GLU A 675 23.04 14.56 44.96
CA GLU A 675 22.64 15.45 43.84
C GLU A 675 23.88 15.80 43.02
N THR A 676 24.23 14.95 42.05
CA THR A 676 25.32 15.20 41.11
C THR A 676 24.72 15.40 39.71
N ARG A 677 25.09 16.49 39.08
CA ARG A 677 24.66 16.83 37.72
C ARG A 677 25.81 17.32 36.89
N VAL A 678 25.77 17.02 35.62
CA VAL A 678 26.64 17.72 34.64
C VAL A 678 25.73 18.53 33.73
N LYS A 679 26.01 19.83 33.63
CA LYS A 679 25.29 20.70 32.71
C LYS A 679 26.20 21.03 31.54
N VAL A 680 25.72 20.77 30.33
CA VAL A 680 26.37 21.12 29.07
C VAL A 680 25.53 22.16 28.34
N THR A 681 26.15 23.26 27.95
CA THR A 681 25.56 24.27 27.08
C THR A 681 26.29 24.26 25.75
N ALA A 682 25.55 24.04 24.68
CA ALA A 682 26.13 23.94 23.34
C ALA A 682 25.24 24.67 22.32
N ARG A 683 25.82 25.05 21.21
CA ARG A 683 25.05 25.57 20.09
C ARG A 683 25.07 24.54 18.94
N LEU A 684 23.90 24.11 18.46
CA LEU A 684 23.74 23.39 17.21
C LEU A 684 23.43 24.41 16.10
N ALA A 685 24.26 24.48 15.06
CA ALA A 685 24.06 25.38 13.92
C ALA A 685 24.77 24.86 12.67
N ALA A 686 24.17 25.13 11.51
CA ALA A 686 24.86 24.89 10.24
C ALA A 686 25.96 25.96 9.98
N PRO A 687 27.08 25.59 9.38
CA PRO A 687 28.10 26.54 8.97
C PRO A 687 27.53 27.65 8.09
N VAL A 688 27.96 28.89 8.30
CA VAL A 688 27.56 30.12 7.57
C VAL A 688 26.09 30.53 7.65
N HIS A 689 25.24 29.75 8.31
CA HIS A 689 23.82 30.07 8.48
C HIS A 689 23.58 30.95 9.73
N ARG A 690 22.50 31.75 9.72
CA ARG A 690 22.16 32.65 10.83
C ARG A 690 21.17 32.05 11.83
N TRP A 691 20.68 30.83 11.59
CA TRP A 691 19.86 30.08 12.53
C TRP A 691 20.72 29.12 13.36
N GLY A 692 20.17 28.67 14.45
CA GLY A 692 20.77 27.64 15.30
C GLY A 692 19.92 27.42 16.55
N PHE A 693 20.27 26.40 17.29
CA PHE A 693 19.66 26.10 18.59
C PHE A 693 20.67 26.29 19.69
N LEU A 694 20.32 27.09 20.72
CA LEU A 694 21.05 27.08 21.97
C LEU A 694 20.52 25.91 22.79
N CYS A 695 21.34 24.89 22.99
CA CYS A 695 21.04 23.63 23.63
C CYS A 695 21.54 23.59 25.07
N GLU A 696 20.69 23.12 25.98
CA GLU A 696 21.08 22.85 27.34
C GLU A 696 20.76 21.40 27.68
N TYR A 697 21.81 20.64 28.09
CA TYR A 697 21.73 19.26 28.56
C TYR A 697 21.99 19.25 30.05
N ILE A 698 21.09 18.65 30.84
CA ILE A 698 21.27 18.46 32.27
C ILE A 698 21.24 16.96 32.55
N TYR A 699 22.40 16.38 32.75
CA TYR A 699 22.54 14.99 33.16
C TYR A 699 22.37 14.90 34.69
N ASN A 700 21.29 14.30 35.13
CA ASN A 700 20.97 14.13 36.55
C ASN A 700 21.31 12.69 36.96
N PHE A 701 22.47 12.48 37.61
CA PHE A 701 22.93 11.15 38.00
C PHE A 701 22.20 10.65 39.23
N GLN A 702 21.99 9.31 39.29
CA GLN A 702 21.31 8.65 40.36
C GLN A 702 22.24 7.67 41.09
N PRO A 703 22.02 7.39 42.40
CA PRO A 703 22.83 6.47 43.16
C PRO A 703 22.84 5.00 42.68
N ASP A 704 21.89 4.64 41.79
CA ASP A 704 21.80 3.32 41.20
C ASP A 704 22.61 3.16 39.91
N GLY A 705 23.31 4.23 39.48
CA GLY A 705 24.10 4.25 38.26
C GLY A 705 23.29 4.54 36.98
N SER A 706 22.06 5.01 37.12
CA SER A 706 21.27 5.58 36.04
C SER A 706 21.43 7.12 35.97
N PHE A 707 21.00 7.72 34.87
CA PHE A 707 20.82 9.16 34.78
C PHE A 707 19.56 9.53 34.00
N ARG A 708 19.00 10.68 34.38
CA ARG A 708 17.99 11.36 33.59
C ARG A 708 18.60 12.52 32.82
N LEU A 709 18.40 12.56 31.54
CA LEU A 709 18.80 13.66 30.68
C LEU A 709 17.60 14.57 30.43
N ASP A 710 17.64 15.76 31.07
CA ASP A 710 16.69 16.83 30.77
C ASP A 710 17.33 17.73 29.70
N PHE A 711 16.61 17.93 28.60
CA PHE A 711 17.10 18.66 27.44
C PHE A 711 16.18 19.83 27.08
N SER A 712 16.78 20.96 26.72
CA SER A 712 16.07 22.07 26.10
C SER A 712 16.89 22.67 24.96
N ALA A 713 16.21 23.02 23.87
CA ALA A 713 16.77 23.72 22.73
C ALA A 713 15.97 25.01 22.50
N LYS A 714 16.64 26.16 22.47
CA LYS A 714 16.02 27.45 22.16
C LYS A 714 16.43 27.89 20.77
N LEU A 715 15.44 28.07 19.89
CA LEU A 715 15.67 28.47 18.50
C LEU A 715 16.18 29.92 18.42
N GLN A 716 17.20 30.12 17.65
CA GLN A 716 17.77 31.39 17.24
C GLN A 716 17.71 31.46 15.70
N ASP A 717 16.64 32.00 15.15
CA ASP A 717 16.37 31.98 13.71
C ASP A 717 16.58 33.28 12.98
N ALA A 718 16.93 34.37 13.70
CA ALA A 718 17.07 35.71 13.11
C ALA A 718 15.90 36.17 12.24
N GLY A 719 14.69 35.64 12.52
CA GLY A 719 13.47 35.92 11.73
C GLY A 719 13.41 35.23 10.37
N LEU A 720 14.12 34.14 10.18
CA LEU A 720 14.10 33.32 8.96
C LEU A 720 12.88 32.39 8.94
N GLU A 721 12.32 32.16 7.77
CA GLU A 721 11.32 31.11 7.54
C GLU A 721 12.04 29.79 7.26
N LEU A 722 12.13 28.94 8.27
CA LEU A 722 12.81 27.66 8.20
C LEU A 722 11.82 26.53 7.78
N PRO A 723 12.28 25.54 6.99
CA PRO A 723 11.45 24.37 6.67
C PRO A 723 11.21 23.50 7.91
N PRO A 724 10.20 22.60 7.90
CA PRO A 724 9.98 21.63 8.96
C PRO A 724 11.22 20.77 9.22
N LEU A 725 11.46 20.41 10.49
CA LEU A 725 12.52 19.50 10.88
C LEU A 725 12.18 18.05 10.55
N GLN A 726 13.22 17.24 10.34
CA GLN A 726 13.07 15.82 10.01
C GLN A 726 12.94 14.94 11.26
N CYS A 727 13.59 15.32 12.36
CA CYS A 727 13.43 14.73 13.68
C CYS A 727 13.77 15.75 14.77
N VAL A 728 13.46 15.43 16.00
CA VAL A 728 13.92 16.15 17.21
C VAL A 728 14.24 15.10 18.26
N GLY A 729 15.51 14.89 18.54
CA GLY A 729 15.93 13.84 19.47
C GLY A 729 17.44 13.85 19.70
N PHE A 730 17.97 12.68 20.01
CA PHE A 730 19.40 12.44 20.19
C PHE A 730 19.90 11.39 19.21
N GLU A 731 21.11 11.59 18.70
CA GLU A 731 21.92 10.56 18.07
C GLU A 731 23.08 10.21 18.99
N MET A 732 23.41 8.93 19.07
CA MET A 732 24.53 8.38 19.83
C MET A 732 25.07 7.14 19.15
N THR A 733 26.31 6.74 19.48
CA THR A 733 26.91 5.53 18.94
C THR A 733 27.23 4.52 20.04
N LEU A 734 26.92 3.25 19.78
CA LEU A 734 27.17 2.14 20.66
C LEU A 734 28.24 1.21 20.07
N PRO A 735 28.93 0.41 20.89
CA PRO A 735 29.94 -0.53 20.42
C PRO A 735 29.38 -1.52 19.37
N GLU A 736 30.23 -1.98 18.46
CA GLU A 736 29.93 -2.97 17.41
C GLU A 736 29.32 -4.28 17.97
N THR A 737 29.65 -4.61 19.24
CA THR A 737 29.13 -5.80 19.91
C THR A 737 27.63 -5.74 20.22
N VAL A 738 27.02 -4.54 20.15
CA VAL A 738 25.58 -4.34 20.39
C VAL A 738 24.78 -4.75 19.16
N THR A 739 24.29 -5.97 19.16
CA THR A 739 23.59 -6.60 18.02
C THR A 739 22.09 -6.88 18.25
N LYS A 740 21.58 -6.55 19.44
CA LYS A 740 20.19 -6.87 19.82
C LYS A 740 19.45 -5.67 20.36
N ALA A 741 18.17 -5.61 20.00
CA ALA A 741 17.23 -4.63 20.54
C ALA A 741 16.01 -5.34 21.16
N ALA A 742 15.55 -4.82 22.29
CA ALA A 742 14.26 -5.17 22.89
C ALA A 742 13.49 -3.92 23.23
N TRP A 743 12.20 -3.87 22.90
CA TRP A 743 11.41 -2.66 23.21
C TRP A 743 9.97 -2.99 23.59
N PHE A 744 9.36 -2.07 24.33
CA PHE A 744 7.93 -2.03 24.59
C PHE A 744 7.34 -0.78 23.97
N GLY A 745 6.59 -0.97 22.90
CA GLY A 745 6.05 0.08 22.04
C GLY A 745 5.33 -0.52 20.84
N LEU A 746 5.09 0.28 19.81
CA LEU A 746 4.58 -0.22 18.54
C LEU A 746 5.62 -1.11 17.85
N GLY A 747 5.15 -2.18 17.20
CA GLY A 747 6.01 -3.17 16.53
C GLY A 747 5.24 -4.40 16.03
N PRO A 748 5.98 -5.41 15.49
CA PRO A 748 7.44 -5.45 15.36
C PRO A 748 8.03 -4.63 14.21
N GLY A 749 7.21 -4.25 13.21
CA GLY A 749 7.65 -3.52 12.01
C GLY A 749 7.85 -2.03 12.23
N GLU A 750 8.18 -1.33 11.16
CA GLU A 750 8.34 0.11 11.15
C GLU A 750 7.02 0.84 11.50
N ALA A 751 7.16 1.97 12.15
CA ALA A 751 6.05 2.87 12.44
C ALA A 751 6.51 4.32 12.46
N TYR A 752 5.71 5.20 11.87
CA TYR A 752 5.88 6.65 11.81
C TYR A 752 4.58 7.35 12.23
N PRO A 753 4.57 8.65 12.53
CA PRO A 753 3.38 9.34 13.03
C PRO A 753 2.11 9.19 12.19
N ASP A 754 2.24 9.00 10.88
CA ASP A 754 1.16 8.86 9.90
C ASP A 754 1.09 7.48 9.21
N SER A 755 1.91 6.51 9.66
CA SER A 755 1.95 5.13 9.17
C SER A 755 2.27 4.19 10.34
N LYS A 756 1.26 3.81 11.13
CA LYS A 756 1.42 3.06 12.39
C LYS A 756 0.27 2.11 12.73
N GLU A 757 -0.80 2.17 11.97
CA GLU A 757 -2.00 1.38 12.27
C GLU A 757 -1.76 -0.14 12.19
N ALA A 758 -0.78 -0.56 11.38
CA ALA A 758 -0.40 -1.96 11.25
C ALA A 758 0.34 -2.53 12.48
N GLN A 759 0.83 -1.68 13.38
CA GLN A 759 1.65 -2.09 14.50
C GLN A 759 0.83 -2.20 15.79
N LYS A 760 1.22 -3.17 16.65
CA LYS A 760 0.59 -3.38 17.97
C LYS A 760 1.55 -2.94 19.06
N ILE A 761 1.03 -2.37 20.14
CA ILE A 761 1.83 -2.15 21.34
C ILE A 761 2.13 -3.52 21.97
N GLY A 762 3.40 -3.86 22.04
CA GLY A 762 3.88 -5.14 22.52
C GLY A 762 5.32 -5.09 23.04
N TYR A 763 5.77 -6.21 23.57
CA TYR A 763 7.16 -6.42 23.95
C TYR A 763 7.85 -7.26 22.87
N TYR A 764 8.80 -6.66 22.19
CA TYR A 764 9.50 -7.26 21.05
C TYR A 764 10.99 -7.38 21.32
N LYS A 765 11.61 -8.40 20.70
CA LYS A 765 13.05 -8.62 20.69
C LYS A 765 13.46 -9.01 19.27
N LEU A 766 14.38 -8.27 18.69
CA LEU A 766 14.92 -8.55 17.36
C LEU A 766 16.44 -8.32 17.34
N PRO A 767 17.17 -8.99 16.47
CA PRO A 767 18.50 -8.56 16.11
C PRO A 767 18.43 -7.18 15.42
N VAL A 768 19.46 -6.36 15.60
CA VAL A 768 19.52 -5.00 15.02
C VAL A 768 19.35 -5.02 13.50
N GLU A 769 19.96 -5.97 12.81
CA GLU A 769 19.84 -6.14 11.36
C GLU A 769 18.39 -6.29 10.88
N ALA A 770 17.53 -6.92 11.71
CA ALA A 770 16.11 -7.10 11.38
C ALA A 770 15.25 -5.86 11.66
N LEU A 771 15.83 -4.76 12.11
CA LEU A 771 15.13 -3.49 12.29
C LEU A 771 15.05 -2.69 10.99
N SER A 772 15.97 -2.92 10.06
CA SER A 772 16.07 -2.18 8.80
C SER A 772 15.16 -2.74 7.72
N THR A 773 14.73 -1.88 6.81
CA THR A 773 14.04 -2.23 5.56
C THR A 773 14.89 -1.76 4.37
N ASN A 774 15.27 -2.70 3.50
CA ASN A 774 16.08 -2.40 2.32
C ASN A 774 15.18 -1.93 1.17
N TYR A 775 14.86 -0.64 1.15
CA TYR A 775 14.14 -0.04 0.02
C TYR A 775 14.98 -0.09 -1.26
N THR A 776 14.34 -0.23 -2.42
CA THR A 776 14.98 -0.27 -3.74
C THR A 776 15.92 0.94 -3.94
N TYR A 777 15.50 2.13 -3.48
CA TYR A 777 16.34 3.31 -3.33
C TYR A 777 16.57 3.60 -1.84
N PRO A 778 17.81 3.56 -1.33
CA PRO A 778 18.12 3.76 0.08
C PRO A 778 17.61 5.10 0.63
N GLN A 779 16.94 5.04 1.75
CA GLN A 779 16.32 6.19 2.41
C GLN A 779 16.01 5.87 3.87
N GLU A 780 15.58 6.86 4.66
CA GLU A 780 15.14 6.66 6.05
C GLU A 780 14.27 5.43 6.21
N ASN A 781 14.58 4.60 7.20
CA ASN A 781 13.84 3.38 7.47
C ASN A 781 14.02 2.93 8.94
N GLY A 782 13.29 1.90 9.35
CA GLY A 782 13.54 1.21 10.61
C GLY A 782 13.05 1.92 11.87
N ASN A 783 12.32 3.03 11.79
CA ASN A 783 11.81 3.73 12.97
C ASN A 783 10.79 2.89 13.74
N ARG A 784 10.87 2.93 15.08
CA ARG A 784 9.88 2.37 16.02
C ARG A 784 9.22 3.51 16.78
N HIS A 785 7.91 3.61 16.66
CA HIS A 785 7.12 4.74 17.18
C HIS A 785 6.40 4.40 18.48
N GLU A 786 6.08 5.41 19.28
CA GLU A 786 5.38 5.28 20.56
C GLU A 786 6.04 4.27 21.53
N VAL A 787 7.35 4.30 21.61
CA VAL A 787 8.15 3.43 22.49
C VAL A 787 8.13 3.98 23.92
N ARG A 788 7.82 3.10 24.89
CA ARG A 788 7.88 3.42 26.32
C ARG A 788 9.29 3.23 26.84
N ARG A 789 9.93 2.15 26.39
CA ARG A 789 11.31 1.79 26.75
C ARG A 789 11.93 0.86 25.71
N ALA A 790 13.26 0.95 25.56
CA ALA A 790 14.03 0.10 24.69
C ALA A 790 15.38 -0.23 25.33
N ALA A 791 15.88 -1.45 25.09
CA ALA A 791 17.20 -1.90 25.50
C ALA A 791 18.00 -2.31 24.27
N PHE A 792 19.26 -1.90 24.20
CA PHE A 792 20.22 -2.24 23.15
C PHE A 792 21.40 -2.95 23.80
N TYR A 793 21.75 -4.17 23.38
CA TYR A 793 22.67 -5.02 24.14
C TYR A 793 23.38 -6.06 23.27
N ASP A 794 24.49 -6.56 23.79
CA ASP A 794 25.33 -7.59 23.20
C ASP A 794 24.88 -9.04 23.59
N ASP A 795 25.62 -10.04 23.09
CA ASP A 795 25.39 -11.45 23.41
C ASP A 795 25.65 -11.78 24.90
N LYS A 796 26.41 -10.96 25.61
CA LYS A 796 26.71 -11.13 27.04
C LYS A 796 25.70 -10.43 27.95
N MET A 797 24.64 -9.86 27.35
CA MET A 797 23.62 -9.05 28.04
C MET A 797 24.24 -7.79 28.68
N CYS A 798 25.19 -7.13 28.02
CA CYS A 798 25.71 -5.85 28.40
C CYS A 798 25.18 -4.78 27.45
N GLY A 799 24.67 -3.65 27.97
CA GLY A 799 24.09 -2.63 27.15
C GLY A 799 23.38 -1.53 27.93
N ILE A 800 22.54 -0.78 27.22
CA ILE A 800 21.77 0.34 27.75
C ILE A 800 20.28 0.09 27.69
N LEU A 801 19.56 0.56 28.68
CA LEU A 801 18.09 0.67 28.72
C LEU A 801 17.73 2.16 28.69
N VAL A 802 16.85 2.54 27.79
CA VAL A 802 16.32 3.90 27.63
C VAL A 802 14.81 3.90 27.86
N SER A 803 14.28 4.92 28.52
CA SER A 803 12.83 5.15 28.61
C SER A 803 12.48 6.59 28.33
N GLY A 804 11.37 6.79 27.61
CA GLY A 804 10.85 8.13 27.31
C GLY A 804 10.08 8.75 28.49
N ALA A 805 9.86 10.04 28.41
CA ALA A 805 9.01 10.76 29.38
C ALA A 805 7.91 11.56 28.63
N PRO A 806 6.77 10.95 28.23
CA PRO A 806 6.40 9.52 28.45
C PRO A 806 6.82 8.55 27.33
N LEU A 807 7.02 9.02 26.10
CA LEU A 807 7.27 8.20 24.89
C LEU A 807 8.43 8.79 24.08
N PHE A 808 9.03 7.94 23.25
CA PHE A 808 10.03 8.31 22.27
C PHE A 808 9.95 7.37 21.05
N ASP A 809 10.69 7.70 19.99
CA ASP A 809 10.90 6.86 18.82
C ASP A 809 12.37 6.45 18.77
N PHE A 810 12.67 5.32 18.09
CA PHE A 810 14.07 4.98 17.83
C PHE A 810 14.25 4.34 16.46
N SER A 811 15.44 4.53 15.89
CA SER A 811 16.02 3.72 14.82
C SER A 811 17.46 3.34 15.20
N ALA A 812 17.93 2.17 14.73
CA ALA A 812 19.25 1.65 15.07
C ALA A 812 19.86 0.93 13.85
N HIS A 813 21.01 1.41 13.38
CA HIS A 813 21.63 0.97 12.13
C HIS A 813 23.14 0.94 12.24
N HIS A 814 23.81 0.11 11.42
CA HIS A 814 25.25 0.13 11.22
C HIS A 814 25.67 1.05 10.05
N TYR A 815 24.97 2.17 9.88
CA TYR A 815 25.27 3.22 8.91
C TYR A 815 24.74 4.57 9.40
N THR A 816 25.33 5.64 8.90
CA THR A 816 24.87 7.00 9.21
C THR A 816 23.76 7.44 8.26
N ALA A 817 23.02 8.49 8.64
CA ALA A 817 22.04 9.14 7.76
C ALA A 817 22.69 9.66 6.46
N GLN A 818 23.97 10.08 6.52
CA GLN A 818 24.72 10.55 5.36
C GLN A 818 25.02 9.38 4.40
N ALA A 819 25.59 8.28 4.90
CA ALA A 819 25.89 7.10 4.06
C ALA A 819 24.63 6.57 3.38
N LEU A 820 23.49 6.56 4.10
CA LEU A 820 22.21 6.13 3.54
C LEU A 820 21.70 7.09 2.45
N GLU A 821 21.90 8.39 2.60
CA GLU A 821 21.45 9.40 1.62
C GLU A 821 22.32 9.41 0.36
N GLU A 822 23.61 9.10 0.47
CA GLU A 822 24.58 9.10 -0.64
C GLU A 822 24.43 7.86 -1.53
N ALA A 823 23.98 6.74 -0.98
CA ALA A 823 23.76 5.48 -1.70
C ALA A 823 22.53 5.59 -2.63
N LYS A 824 22.65 5.01 -3.83
CA LYS A 824 21.55 4.89 -4.81
C LYS A 824 20.96 3.48 -4.82
N HIS A 825 21.76 2.48 -4.42
CA HIS A 825 21.36 1.09 -4.30
C HIS A 825 21.77 0.53 -2.94
N PRO A 826 21.08 -0.48 -2.39
CA PRO A 826 21.40 -1.03 -1.07
C PRO A 826 22.84 -1.53 -0.92
N HIS A 827 23.47 -2.03 -1.98
CA HIS A 827 24.87 -2.49 -1.95
C HIS A 827 25.91 -1.37 -1.93
N GLU A 828 25.52 -0.11 -2.13
CA GLU A 828 26.38 1.06 -2.08
C GLU A 828 26.42 1.71 -0.68
N ILE A 829 25.59 1.24 0.26
CA ILE A 829 25.58 1.78 1.61
C ILE A 829 26.91 1.49 2.29
N GLU A 830 27.61 2.54 2.71
CA GLU A 830 28.82 2.42 3.51
C GLU A 830 28.46 2.10 4.96
N TYR A 831 28.74 0.87 5.39
CA TYR A 831 28.51 0.41 6.75
C TYR A 831 29.63 0.85 7.68
N CYS A 832 29.29 1.18 8.94
CA CYS A 832 30.23 1.39 10.03
C CYS A 832 30.15 0.22 11.02
N ASP A 833 31.25 0.02 11.76
CA ASP A 833 31.31 -1.05 12.76
C ASP A 833 30.36 -0.76 13.93
N GLU A 834 30.31 0.49 14.38
CA GLU A 834 29.48 0.95 15.48
C GLU A 834 28.00 0.95 15.14
N LEU A 835 27.16 0.83 16.17
CA LEU A 835 25.72 1.00 16.05
C LEU A 835 25.33 2.47 16.22
N VAL A 836 24.84 3.09 15.16
CA VAL A 836 24.24 4.44 15.18
C VAL A 836 22.81 4.30 15.72
N LEU A 837 22.56 4.90 16.87
CA LEU A 837 21.25 4.87 17.55
C LEU A 837 20.64 6.27 17.57
N ASN A 838 19.48 6.41 16.95
CA ASN A 838 18.65 7.61 17.05
C ASN A 838 17.54 7.39 18.09
N LEU A 839 17.41 8.33 19.02
CA LEU A 839 16.41 8.35 20.08
C LEU A 839 15.62 9.65 19.93
N ASN A 840 14.51 9.60 19.23
CA ASN A 840 13.74 10.77 18.84
C ASN A 840 12.57 11.03 19.79
N TRP A 841 12.44 12.24 20.32
CA TRP A 841 11.23 12.70 20.98
C TRP A 841 10.10 12.90 19.96
N LYS A 842 10.47 13.30 18.73
CA LYS A 842 9.55 13.42 17.58
C LYS A 842 10.25 13.01 16.31
N SER A 843 9.54 12.27 15.46
CA SER A 843 9.94 11.95 14.09
C SER A 843 8.97 12.62 13.11
N ALA A 844 9.47 13.02 11.94
CA ALA A 844 8.63 13.55 10.87
C ALA A 844 7.72 12.46 10.31
N PRO A 845 6.52 12.81 9.81
CA PRO A 845 5.65 11.89 9.09
C PRO A 845 6.28 11.48 7.75
N LEU A 846 5.80 10.40 7.15
CA LEU A 846 6.22 9.94 5.82
C LEU A 846 5.54 10.73 4.70
N GLY A 847 4.22 10.88 4.76
CA GLY A 847 3.43 11.48 3.69
C GLY A 847 3.36 10.64 2.42
N SER A 848 2.98 11.29 1.33
CA SER A 848 2.94 10.71 -0.03
C SER A 848 3.33 11.76 -1.08
N ASN A 849 4.23 12.68 -0.71
CA ASN A 849 4.51 13.88 -1.48
C ASN A 849 5.55 13.67 -2.61
N SER A 850 5.90 12.43 -2.89
CA SER A 850 6.64 12.10 -4.12
C SER A 850 5.83 12.42 -5.39
N CYS A 851 4.51 12.19 -5.35
CA CYS A 851 3.53 12.63 -6.36
C CYS A 851 2.16 12.99 -5.75
N GLY A 852 2.04 13.06 -4.43
CA GLY A 852 0.80 13.30 -3.70
C GLY A 852 0.84 14.59 -2.87
N PRO A 853 -0.12 14.77 -1.96
CA PRO A 853 -0.14 15.92 -1.07
C PRO A 853 0.92 15.83 0.04
N LEU A 854 1.27 16.99 0.58
CA LEU A 854 2.06 17.10 1.80
C LEU A 854 1.36 16.39 2.97
N PRO A 855 2.11 15.92 3.97
CA PRO A 855 1.55 15.45 5.22
C PRO A 855 0.67 16.50 5.90
N GLU A 856 -0.24 16.06 6.77
CA GLU A 856 -1.07 16.99 7.55
C GLU A 856 -0.20 17.96 8.39
N ASP A 857 -0.50 19.26 8.30
CA ASP A 857 0.29 20.32 8.96
C ASP A 857 0.48 20.11 10.47
N LYS A 858 -0.47 19.44 11.14
CA LYS A 858 -0.38 19.11 12.56
C LYS A 858 0.70 18.06 12.91
N LEU A 859 1.17 17.28 11.91
CA LEU A 859 2.20 16.24 12.09
C LEU A 859 3.59 16.78 11.77
N LEU A 860 3.71 17.91 11.08
CA LEU A 860 4.98 18.52 10.74
C LEU A 860 5.67 19.07 12.00
N ILE A 861 6.97 18.82 12.11
CA ILE A 861 7.79 19.35 13.21
C ILE A 861 8.24 20.78 12.85
N LYS A 862 7.47 21.77 13.27
CA LYS A 862 7.82 23.18 13.01
C LYS A 862 9.01 23.58 13.87
N PRO A 863 10.03 24.27 13.29
CA PRO A 863 11.13 24.83 14.07
C PRO A 863 10.64 25.74 15.19
N GLY A 864 11.18 25.57 16.39
CA GLY A 864 10.76 26.27 17.60
C GLY A 864 11.58 25.87 18.81
N ASP A 865 11.14 26.29 20.00
CA ASP A 865 11.76 25.87 21.23
C ASP A 865 11.29 24.46 21.61
N PHE A 866 12.22 23.60 22.04
CA PHE A 866 11.95 22.22 22.43
C PHE A 866 12.36 21.96 23.87
N LYS A 867 11.61 21.07 24.53
CA LYS A 867 11.96 20.60 25.87
C LYS A 867 11.42 19.17 26.06
N PHE A 868 12.31 18.25 26.38
CA PHE A 868 11.96 16.87 26.67
C PHE A 868 13.00 16.20 27.60
N SER A 869 12.71 14.97 28.03
CA SER A 869 13.60 14.21 28.91
C SER A 869 13.59 12.74 28.53
N MET A 870 14.72 12.07 28.77
CA MET A 870 14.85 10.61 28.68
C MET A 870 15.62 10.06 29.85
N ASN A 871 15.32 8.82 30.27
CA ASN A 871 16.08 8.15 31.35
C ASN A 871 16.97 7.08 30.72
N PHE A 872 18.18 6.98 31.21
CA PHE A 872 19.21 6.06 30.74
C PHE A 872 19.73 5.21 31.88
N ARG A 873 19.93 3.91 31.62
CA ARG A 873 20.53 2.99 32.57
C ARG A 873 21.41 1.97 31.89
N GLY A 874 22.66 1.82 32.34
CA GLY A 874 23.56 0.76 31.93
C GLY A 874 23.29 -0.52 32.74
N PHE A 875 23.42 -1.64 32.08
CA PHE A 875 23.30 -2.97 32.71
C PHE A 875 24.35 -3.96 32.18
N ALA A 876 24.69 -4.95 32.98
CA ALA A 876 25.64 -5.98 32.59
C ALA A 876 25.19 -7.37 33.14
N GLY A 877 25.27 -8.38 32.26
CA GLY A 877 24.92 -9.76 32.59
C GLY A 877 23.46 -9.94 33.01
N ALA A 878 23.23 -10.61 34.10
CA ALA A 878 21.88 -10.97 34.60
C ALA A 878 21.09 -9.80 35.21
N GLU A 879 21.57 -8.56 35.14
CA GLU A 879 20.87 -7.38 35.66
C GLU A 879 19.59 -7.09 34.88
N LEU A 880 19.56 -7.40 33.55
CA LEU A 880 18.39 -7.26 32.73
C LEU A 880 17.78 -8.61 32.38
N ASP A 881 16.61 -8.86 32.89
CA ASP A 881 15.71 -9.92 32.45
C ASP A 881 14.35 -9.35 32.05
N ASP A 882 13.46 -10.18 31.59
CA ASP A 882 12.12 -9.74 31.18
C ASP A 882 11.28 -9.08 32.29
N LYS A 883 11.60 -9.32 33.55
CA LYS A 883 10.92 -8.68 34.67
C LYS A 883 11.56 -7.33 34.95
N THR A 884 12.89 -7.31 35.04
CA THR A 884 13.64 -6.08 35.33
C THR A 884 13.53 -5.06 34.20
N PHE A 885 13.40 -5.50 32.94
CA PHE A 885 13.11 -4.61 31.79
C PHE A 885 11.92 -3.65 32.07
N PHE A 886 10.86 -4.11 32.75
CA PHE A 886 9.68 -3.28 33.05
C PHE A 886 9.78 -2.54 34.39
N THR A 887 10.73 -2.83 35.22
CA THR A 887 10.87 -2.24 36.57
C THR A 887 12.12 -1.39 36.76
N MET A 888 13.15 -1.60 35.93
CA MET A 888 14.35 -0.77 35.90
C MET A 888 14.06 0.53 35.14
N ILE A 889 14.39 1.67 35.71
CA ILE A 889 14.42 2.98 35.05
C ILE A 889 15.51 3.80 35.70
#